data_30fa09c8c2970b3676886dac51ea9694
#
_entry.id   30fa09c8c2970b3676886dac51ea9694
#
_cell.length_a   1.000
_cell.length_b   1.000
_cell.length_c   1.000
_cell.angle_alpha   90.00
_cell.angle_beta   90.00
_cell.angle_gamma   90.00
#
_symmetry.space_group_name_H-M   'P 1'
#
loop_
_entity.id
_entity.type
_entity.pdbx_description
1 polymer ?
#
loop_
_entity_poly.entity_id
_entity_poly.type
_entity_poly.pdbx_seq_one_letter_code
_entity_poly.pdbx_strand_id
1 'polypeptide(L)'
;MALILRRCLVVIILETKTKAILQSFKQSYIMSVTKMNKKSMSAKELTTYSYKEVLEKSTAYFNGDDLAASTWANKYAMKNEKGEFIELTPDDMHKRMAEEFARIEAYYQVNNLLAGKQHLLSEYGQNRNALDFNKIYEFFKGFNAVIPQGSVMSSLGNPYMIASLSNCIVLPEIYDSYGGIFYTDQQMAQLFKRRCGVGIDLSTLRPAGMHVSNAAGTSTGAVSFMERFSNTTREVAQNGRRGALMITMDIAHPDVEQFISMKQDLKKVTGANVSVRLSDEFMEAVSNDAYFTLRFPIDAAKPKYSKVVKAKELWNTIIKCAHNTAEPGLIFWDRQHKYSTSSIYPGFKNVSTNPCSEIAMQGGDSCRLIAVNLYNMVENPFTEQASFNYKKFYETIYEAQRLMDDLVDLELEANERIINKVNEDPEPDVIKQVEKDTWRLLYEAGKKGRRTGLGFTALADAIAALNLKFDSEEALVAAEKMMRVKCEAEFESSIDMAIERGKFDSFDPEIEQTSEFIQMMQKEFPKVYQRMMEFGRRNISISTVAPTGTLSMLAQSSSGIEPVFMLSYKRRRKVNTHDTNARIDFKDDMGDSWQEFTVYHHKLKEWMSITGKTDETLSPYYGATAPQIDWNNRVKLQAIVQKYVTHSISSTINLAENVAVEQVGDIYLEAWKNGLKGITVYREGSRSGVLVSTEKKEKKADTIIEFTAPKRPKVLEAEIVRFMNDNEHWIGVVGLLNGKPYEIFTGKTEDVFVIPLSVKTGWVIQNQTDDGNKRYDFQYTDKDGYKVTIEGLSRSFNKEYWNYAKLISGILRQGMPLPKVVDLIENLNLYSDNINTWKTGVTRTLKKFIPDGTVTKDKKCPSCGDSEGLVYEEGCLNCKSCGHSKCG
;
A
#
# COMPACT_ATOMS: atom_id res chain seq x y z
N MET A 1 67.51 3.65 18.23
CA MET A 1 66.19 3.71 18.87
C MET A 1 65.62 5.11 18.97
N ALA A 2 66.38 6.12 19.49
CA ALA A 2 65.91 7.51 19.61
C ALA A 2 65.58 8.22 18.27
N LEU A 3 66.30 7.89 17.16
CA LEU A 3 66.01 8.47 15.82
C LEU A 3 64.74 7.92 15.18
N ILE A 4 64.41 6.65 15.41
CA ILE A 4 63.20 5.99 14.90
C ILE A 4 61.97 6.52 15.65
N LEU A 5 62.03 6.68 16.95
CA LEU A 5 61.00 7.26 17.76
C LEU A 5 60.70 8.74 17.40
N ARG A 6 61.74 9.56 17.10
CA ARG A 6 61.52 10.92 16.59
C ARG A 6 60.87 10.97 15.21
N ARG A 7 61.22 10.05 14.29
CA ARG A 7 60.55 9.96 12.98
C ARG A 7 59.08 9.52 13.10
N CYS A 8 58.75 8.51 13.92
CA CYS A 8 57.37 8.12 14.19
C CYS A 8 56.55 9.23 14.86
N LEU A 9 57.13 9.96 15.80
CA LEU A 9 56.42 11.08 16.48
C LEU A 9 56.15 12.24 15.51
N VAL A 10 57.06 12.56 14.59
CA VAL A 10 56.88 13.59 13.56
C VAL A 10 55.80 13.18 12.53
N VAL A 11 55.72 11.89 12.16
CA VAL A 11 54.70 11.39 11.27
C VAL A 11 53.31 11.44 11.96
N ILE A 12 53.21 11.02 13.21
CA ILE A 12 51.96 11.07 13.99
C ILE A 12 51.49 12.52 14.23
N ILE A 13 52.43 13.46 14.49
CA ILE A 13 52.08 14.88 14.68
C ILE A 13 51.68 15.53 13.33
N LEU A 14 52.28 15.12 12.21
CA LEU A 14 51.88 15.57 10.89
C LEU A 14 50.51 15.02 10.49
N GLU A 15 50.25 13.74 10.72
CA GLU A 15 48.92 13.15 10.45
C GLU A 15 47.80 13.76 11.33
N THR A 16 48.08 14.03 12.64
CA THR A 16 47.11 14.67 13.51
C THR A 16 46.86 16.13 13.17
N LYS A 17 47.92 16.89 12.81
CA LYS A 17 47.74 18.27 12.31
C LYS A 17 47.02 18.32 10.96
N THR A 18 47.30 17.39 10.04
CA THR A 18 46.58 17.28 8.75
C THR A 18 45.11 16.93 8.94
N LYS A 19 44.80 16.02 9.88
CA LYS A 19 43.39 15.69 10.23
C LYS A 19 42.68 16.88 10.87
N ALA A 20 43.35 17.62 11.76
CA ALA A 20 42.76 18.80 12.41
C ALA A 20 42.54 19.97 11.45
N ILE A 21 43.47 20.17 10.50
CA ILE A 21 43.34 21.16 9.42
C ILE A 21 42.23 20.77 8.45
N LEU A 22 42.13 19.48 8.05
CA LEU A 22 41.04 18.96 7.25
C LEU A 22 39.67 19.10 7.93
N GLN A 23 39.59 18.86 9.22
CA GLN A 23 38.35 19.02 10.01
C GLN A 23 37.95 20.50 10.17
N SER A 24 38.92 21.40 10.33
CA SER A 24 38.69 22.85 10.33
C SER A 24 38.26 23.40 8.97
N PHE A 25 38.86 22.91 7.89
CA PHE A 25 38.44 23.23 6.51
C PHE A 25 37.06 22.68 6.22
N LYS A 26 36.74 21.45 6.67
CA LYS A 26 35.42 20.85 6.57
C LYS A 26 34.35 21.70 7.25
N GLN A 27 34.60 22.14 8.48
CA GLN A 27 33.71 23.04 9.23
C GLN A 27 33.59 24.43 8.58
N SER A 28 34.67 24.98 8.08
CA SER A 28 34.69 26.29 7.42
C SER A 28 33.96 26.25 6.08
N TYR A 29 34.12 25.17 5.30
CA TYR A 29 33.45 24.98 4.02
C TYR A 29 31.96 24.76 4.23
N ILE A 30 31.56 23.92 5.19
CA ILE A 30 30.15 23.71 5.56
C ILE A 30 29.53 25.01 6.05
N MET A 31 30.22 25.79 6.88
CA MET A 31 29.75 27.10 7.32
C MET A 31 29.69 28.14 6.18
N SER A 32 30.62 28.10 5.21
CA SER A 32 30.57 29.02 4.07
C SER A 32 29.44 28.70 3.11
N VAL A 33 29.18 27.42 2.83
CA VAL A 33 28.05 26.97 2.00
C VAL A 33 26.71 27.22 2.70
N THR A 34 26.63 27.01 4.03
CA THR A 34 25.43 27.33 4.81
C THR A 34 25.19 28.83 4.91
N LYS A 35 26.26 29.64 4.99
CA LYS A 35 26.20 31.11 4.93
C LYS A 35 25.85 31.64 3.53
N MET A 36 26.36 31.02 2.47
CA MET A 36 25.99 31.35 1.08
C MET A 36 24.51 31.04 0.83
N ASN A 37 24.01 29.90 1.23
CA ASN A 37 22.60 29.54 1.11
C ASN A 37 21.70 30.45 1.97
N LYS A 38 22.07 30.82 3.19
CA LYS A 38 21.33 31.83 3.97
C LYS A 38 21.40 33.23 3.37
N LYS A 39 22.50 33.59 2.75
CA LYS A 39 22.70 34.94 2.16
C LYS A 39 22.00 35.07 0.79
N SER A 40 21.90 34.00 -0.01
CA SER A 40 21.17 34.02 -1.29
C SER A 40 19.65 34.00 -1.10
N MET A 41 19.13 33.48 0.01
CA MET A 41 17.68 33.43 0.32
C MET A 41 17.17 34.70 1.05
N SER A 42 18.04 35.50 1.69
CA SER A 42 17.63 36.65 2.48
C SER A 42 17.37 37.95 1.69
N ALA A 43 17.50 37.97 0.37
CA ALA A 43 17.44 39.20 -0.43
C ALA A 43 16.64 39.15 -1.73
N LYS A 44 16.00 38.04 -2.07
CA LYS A 44 15.01 37.99 -3.15
C LYS A 44 13.64 37.79 -2.53
N GLU A 45 12.68 38.70 -2.80
CA GLU A 45 11.27 38.37 -2.63
C GLU A 45 11.00 37.06 -3.39
N LEU A 46 10.76 35.98 -2.63
CA LEU A 46 10.43 34.67 -3.20
C LEU A 46 9.10 34.84 -3.94
N THR A 47 9.13 34.66 -5.25
CA THR A 47 7.90 34.64 -6.04
C THR A 47 7.08 33.43 -5.57
N THR A 48 5.85 33.69 -5.14
CA THR A 48 4.89 32.65 -4.77
C THR A 48 3.80 32.53 -5.82
N TYR A 49 3.26 31.32 -5.96
CA TYR A 49 2.26 30.99 -6.97
C TYR A 49 1.01 30.44 -6.33
N SER A 50 -0.14 30.73 -6.91
CA SER A 50 -1.41 30.09 -6.53
C SER A 50 -1.48 28.65 -7.05
N TYR A 51 -2.29 27.81 -6.40
CA TYR A 51 -2.52 26.44 -6.88
C TYR A 51 -3.01 26.39 -8.33
N LYS A 52 -3.85 27.37 -8.74
CA LYS A 52 -4.37 27.45 -10.10
C LYS A 52 -3.25 27.69 -11.13
N GLU A 53 -2.35 28.62 -10.87
CA GLU A 53 -1.21 28.90 -11.74
C GLU A 53 -0.28 27.68 -11.86
N VAL A 54 0.04 27.04 -10.73
CA VAL A 54 0.85 25.84 -10.70
C VAL A 54 0.20 24.70 -11.48
N LEU A 55 -1.11 24.48 -11.31
CA LEU A 55 -1.81 23.43 -12.02
C LEU A 55 -1.84 23.72 -13.54
N GLU A 56 -2.13 24.94 -13.95
CA GLU A 56 -2.16 25.33 -15.37
C GLU A 56 -0.80 25.12 -16.05
N LYS A 57 0.28 25.60 -15.42
CA LYS A 57 1.63 25.47 -15.97
C LYS A 57 2.15 24.03 -15.95
N SER A 58 1.83 23.29 -14.89
CA SER A 58 2.19 21.87 -14.80
C SER A 58 1.40 21.01 -15.78
N THR A 59 0.10 21.29 -16.02
CA THR A 59 -0.68 20.61 -17.05
C THR A 59 -0.05 20.80 -18.44
N ALA A 60 0.39 22.02 -18.76
CA ALA A 60 1.12 22.29 -20.00
C ALA A 60 2.45 21.52 -20.05
N TYR A 61 3.20 21.46 -18.94
CA TYR A 61 4.44 20.68 -18.83
C TYR A 61 4.23 19.18 -19.11
N PHE A 62 3.13 18.61 -18.65
CA PHE A 62 2.75 17.21 -18.87
C PHE A 62 1.90 16.99 -20.14
N ASN A 63 1.98 17.87 -21.14
CA ASN A 63 1.26 17.75 -22.41
C ASN A 63 -0.26 17.56 -22.26
N GLY A 64 -0.87 18.24 -21.30
CA GLY A 64 -2.30 18.18 -21.04
C GLY A 64 -2.75 17.09 -20.05
N ASP A 65 -1.83 16.40 -19.38
CA ASP A 65 -2.16 15.41 -18.35
C ASP A 65 -2.40 16.08 -16.98
N ASP A 66 -3.67 16.38 -16.69
CA ASP A 66 -4.11 16.97 -15.41
C ASP A 66 -3.82 16.07 -14.21
N LEU A 67 -3.81 14.76 -14.39
CA LEU A 67 -3.57 13.81 -13.31
C LEU A 67 -2.11 13.84 -12.87
N ALA A 68 -1.18 13.82 -13.82
CA ALA A 68 0.25 13.97 -13.53
C ALA A 68 0.52 15.35 -12.91
N ALA A 69 -0.04 16.43 -13.47
CA ALA A 69 0.11 17.80 -12.98
C ALA A 69 -0.40 17.95 -11.53
N SER A 70 -1.62 17.52 -11.25
CA SER A 70 -2.20 17.61 -9.90
C SER A 70 -1.45 16.70 -8.90
N THR A 71 -0.98 15.55 -9.34
CA THR A 71 -0.18 14.64 -8.51
C THR A 71 1.15 15.30 -8.13
N TRP A 72 1.85 15.92 -9.08
CA TRP A 72 3.09 16.62 -8.79
C TRP A 72 2.84 17.82 -7.85
N ALA A 73 1.88 18.68 -8.17
CA ALA A 73 1.57 19.87 -7.38
C ALA A 73 1.22 19.53 -5.92
N ASN A 74 0.41 18.49 -5.70
CA ASN A 74 -0.04 18.13 -4.35
C ASN A 74 1.00 17.38 -3.54
N LYS A 75 1.89 16.59 -4.16
CA LYS A 75 2.79 15.68 -3.45
C LYS A 75 4.25 16.13 -3.41
N TYR A 76 4.73 16.88 -4.40
CA TYR A 76 6.15 17.11 -4.62
C TYR A 76 6.57 18.57 -4.72
N ALA A 77 5.69 19.44 -5.26
CA ALA A 77 5.99 20.86 -5.40
C ALA A 77 6.29 21.51 -4.04
N MET A 78 7.39 22.26 -3.99
CA MET A 78 7.82 22.94 -2.77
C MET A 78 6.86 24.08 -2.41
N LYS A 79 6.54 24.16 -1.10
CA LYS A 79 5.71 25.21 -0.50
C LYS A 79 6.46 25.85 0.66
N ASN A 80 6.22 27.15 0.88
CA ASN A 80 6.74 27.85 2.06
C ASN A 80 5.95 27.49 3.34
N GLU A 81 6.31 28.09 4.45
CA GLU A 81 5.65 27.88 5.76
C GLU A 81 4.16 28.31 5.77
N LYS A 82 3.74 29.20 4.85
CA LYS A 82 2.36 29.63 4.69
C LYS A 82 1.55 28.71 3.78
N GLY A 83 2.19 27.69 3.19
CA GLY A 83 1.56 26.76 2.25
C GLY A 83 1.48 27.30 0.81
N GLU A 84 2.11 28.42 0.50
CA GLU A 84 2.17 29.00 -0.84
C GLU A 84 3.23 28.26 -1.67
N PHE A 85 2.95 28.04 -2.95
CA PHE A 85 3.88 27.35 -3.85
C PHE A 85 5.05 28.26 -4.22
N ILE A 86 6.26 27.70 -4.19
CA ILE A 86 7.51 28.33 -4.63
C ILE A 86 7.97 27.77 -5.96
N GLU A 87 7.62 26.53 -6.27
CA GLU A 87 7.87 25.87 -7.56
C GLU A 87 6.64 25.99 -8.45
N LEU A 88 6.82 26.39 -9.70
CA LEU A 88 5.76 26.59 -10.69
C LEU A 88 5.54 25.33 -11.54
N THR A 89 6.60 24.60 -11.84
CA THR A 89 6.62 23.42 -12.70
C THR A 89 7.57 22.35 -12.14
N PRO A 90 7.47 21.08 -12.59
CA PRO A 90 8.45 20.05 -12.25
C PRO A 90 9.91 20.41 -12.57
N ASP A 91 10.13 21.30 -13.50
CA ASP A 91 11.45 21.73 -13.90
C ASP A 91 12.20 22.44 -12.76
N ASP A 92 11.47 23.26 -11.96
CA ASP A 92 12.05 23.93 -10.79
C ASP A 92 12.51 22.90 -9.74
N MET A 93 11.72 21.84 -9.52
CA MET A 93 12.08 20.72 -8.66
C MET A 93 13.33 20.00 -9.19
N HIS A 94 13.41 19.73 -10.50
CA HIS A 94 14.58 19.09 -11.11
C HIS A 94 15.85 19.91 -10.93
N LYS A 95 15.79 21.21 -11.08
CA LYS A 95 16.91 22.12 -10.83
C LYS A 95 17.35 22.08 -9.38
N ARG A 96 16.42 22.19 -8.43
CA ARG A 96 16.69 22.12 -6.99
C ARG A 96 17.42 20.82 -6.63
N MET A 97 16.94 19.69 -7.14
CA MET A 97 17.59 18.40 -6.88
C MET A 97 18.98 18.34 -7.51
N ALA A 98 19.13 18.79 -8.76
CA ALA A 98 20.41 18.77 -9.45
C ALA A 98 21.49 19.63 -8.75
N GLU A 99 21.11 20.76 -8.15
CA GLU A 99 22.02 21.59 -7.34
C GLU A 99 22.60 20.81 -6.15
N GLU A 100 21.78 20.05 -5.43
CA GLU A 100 22.23 19.31 -4.26
C GLU A 100 23.11 18.10 -4.62
N PHE A 101 22.78 17.36 -5.67
CA PHE A 101 23.64 16.27 -6.17
C PHE A 101 24.96 16.81 -6.70
N ALA A 102 24.95 17.89 -7.49
CA ALA A 102 26.17 18.53 -8.00
C ALA A 102 27.07 19.04 -6.86
N ARG A 103 26.49 19.48 -5.75
CA ARG A 103 27.24 19.88 -4.54
C ARG A 103 28.02 18.70 -3.95
N ILE A 104 27.45 17.52 -3.89
CA ILE A 104 28.14 16.32 -3.37
C ILE A 104 29.24 15.87 -4.34
N GLU A 105 28.95 15.81 -5.64
CA GLU A 105 29.98 15.47 -6.65
C GLU A 105 31.14 16.47 -6.61
N ALA A 106 30.90 17.77 -6.53
CA ALA A 106 31.94 18.79 -6.39
C ALA A 106 32.81 18.60 -5.12
N TYR A 107 32.19 18.20 -3.98
CA TYR A 107 32.92 17.87 -2.77
C TYR A 107 33.92 16.74 -2.99
N TYR A 108 33.51 15.64 -3.66
CA TYR A 108 34.43 14.54 -3.95
C TYR A 108 35.48 14.89 -4.98
N GLN A 109 35.21 15.77 -5.94
CA GLN A 109 36.22 16.27 -6.91
C GLN A 109 37.32 17.08 -6.24
N VAL A 110 36.95 17.98 -5.32
CA VAL A 110 37.91 18.82 -4.58
C VAL A 110 38.76 17.99 -3.61
N ASN A 111 38.15 17.00 -2.94
CA ASN A 111 38.85 16.15 -1.99
C ASN A 111 39.53 14.92 -2.63
N ASN A 112 39.83 15.01 -3.89
CA ASN A 112 40.27 13.97 -4.80
C ASN A 112 41.27 12.95 -4.18
N LEU A 113 40.70 11.79 -3.77
CA LEU A 113 41.47 10.62 -3.31
C LEU A 113 42.08 9.82 -4.48
N LEU A 114 41.77 10.22 -5.72
CA LEU A 114 42.21 9.59 -6.98
C LEU A 114 43.60 9.94 -7.42
N ALA A 115 44.32 10.86 -6.74
CA ALA A 115 45.61 11.32 -7.24
C ALA A 115 46.56 10.16 -7.62
N GLY A 116 46.73 9.96 -8.91
CA GLY A 116 47.55 8.90 -9.48
C GLY A 116 46.89 7.52 -9.65
N LYS A 117 45.60 7.38 -9.37
CA LYS A 117 44.86 6.10 -9.42
C LYS A 117 43.85 5.99 -10.59
N GLN A 118 43.76 7.01 -11.49
CA GLN A 118 42.80 6.98 -12.60
C GLN A 118 42.88 5.73 -13.45
N HIS A 119 44.10 5.19 -13.63
CA HIS A 119 44.33 3.99 -14.42
C HIS A 119 43.73 2.70 -13.81
N LEU A 120 43.29 2.74 -12.54
CA LEU A 120 42.63 1.61 -11.86
C LEU A 120 41.14 1.58 -12.12
N LEU A 121 40.55 2.67 -12.60
CA LEU A 121 39.12 2.75 -12.91
C LEU A 121 38.77 1.89 -14.11
N SER A 122 37.48 1.55 -14.26
CA SER A 122 36.95 0.94 -15.47
C SER A 122 37.21 1.78 -16.70
N GLU A 123 37.10 1.18 -17.88
CA GLU A 123 37.29 1.91 -19.16
C GLU A 123 36.38 3.13 -19.25
N TYR A 124 35.09 2.98 -18.83
CA TYR A 124 34.18 4.10 -18.79
C TYR A 124 34.56 5.11 -17.69
N GLY A 125 34.93 4.64 -16.51
CA GLY A 125 35.34 5.48 -15.39
C GLY A 125 36.55 6.38 -15.72
N GLN A 126 37.52 5.89 -16.52
CA GLN A 126 38.67 6.65 -16.96
C GLN A 126 38.31 7.78 -17.96
N ASN A 127 37.32 7.55 -18.82
CA ASN A 127 36.97 8.41 -19.95
C ASN A 127 35.73 9.29 -19.70
N ARG A 128 34.97 9.07 -18.60
CA ARG A 128 33.76 9.84 -18.32
C ARG A 128 34.04 11.29 -17.94
N ASN A 129 33.13 12.17 -18.28
CA ASN A 129 33.12 13.53 -17.75
C ASN A 129 32.57 13.54 -16.32
N ALA A 130 33.06 14.45 -15.50
CA ALA A 130 32.52 14.70 -14.17
C ALA A 130 31.03 15.07 -14.24
N LEU A 131 30.27 14.67 -13.23
CA LEU A 131 28.88 15.09 -13.05
C LEU A 131 28.86 16.53 -12.51
N ASP A 132 28.32 17.44 -13.32
CA ASP A 132 28.03 18.80 -12.93
C ASP A 132 26.51 19.03 -12.88
N PHE A 133 26.11 20.22 -12.48
CA PHE A 133 24.69 20.62 -12.44
C PHE A 133 23.97 20.36 -13.76
N ASN A 134 24.56 20.72 -14.90
CA ASN A 134 23.87 20.62 -16.18
C ASN A 134 23.65 19.16 -16.58
N LYS A 135 24.66 18.30 -16.42
CA LYS A 135 24.56 16.87 -16.73
C LYS A 135 23.55 16.17 -15.82
N ILE A 136 23.53 16.48 -14.52
CA ILE A 136 22.58 15.92 -13.56
C ILE A 136 21.16 16.42 -13.85
N TYR A 137 20.98 17.71 -14.15
CA TYR A 137 19.70 18.28 -14.53
C TYR A 137 19.15 17.61 -15.80
N GLU A 138 19.96 17.39 -16.83
CA GLU A 138 19.51 16.70 -18.06
C GLU A 138 19.08 15.23 -17.78
N PHE A 139 19.66 14.56 -16.78
CA PHE A 139 19.18 13.25 -16.36
C PHE A 139 17.78 13.29 -15.74
N PHE A 140 17.46 14.32 -14.97
CA PHE A 140 16.17 14.45 -14.27
C PHE A 140 15.07 15.08 -15.12
N LYS A 141 15.43 16.02 -16.00
CA LYS A 141 14.54 16.81 -16.83
C LYS A 141 13.51 15.95 -17.56
N GLY A 142 12.22 16.34 -17.44
CA GLY A 142 11.13 15.63 -18.11
C GLY A 142 10.88 14.20 -17.58
N PHE A 143 11.49 13.79 -16.47
CA PHE A 143 11.45 12.40 -15.97
C PHE A 143 11.99 11.40 -17.00
N ASN A 144 12.94 11.83 -17.83
CA ASN A 144 13.34 11.09 -19.02
C ASN A 144 14.33 9.96 -18.75
N ALA A 145 15.42 10.20 -18.03
CA ALA A 145 16.48 9.19 -17.86
C ALA A 145 16.54 8.64 -16.44
N VAL A 146 16.65 9.51 -15.45
CA VAL A 146 16.82 9.17 -14.03
C VAL A 146 15.74 9.86 -13.21
N ILE A 147 15.02 9.11 -12.39
CA ILE A 147 13.89 9.58 -11.63
C ILE A 147 14.08 9.25 -10.14
N PRO A 148 14.48 10.23 -9.31
CA PRO A 148 14.53 10.06 -7.86
C PRO A 148 13.14 9.80 -7.27
N GLN A 149 13.09 9.05 -6.17
CA GLN A 149 11.81 8.73 -5.55
C GLN A 149 11.19 9.87 -4.75
N GLY A 150 9.94 9.66 -4.32
CA GLY A 150 9.07 10.69 -3.80
C GLY A 150 9.60 11.48 -2.59
N SER A 151 10.35 10.87 -1.68
CA SER A 151 10.95 11.59 -0.56
C SER A 151 12.06 12.52 -1.03
N VAL A 152 12.84 12.11 -2.03
CA VAL A 152 13.89 12.95 -2.64
C VAL A 152 13.25 14.12 -3.37
N MET A 153 12.26 13.85 -4.25
CA MET A 153 11.55 14.91 -4.99
C MET A 153 10.93 15.97 -4.10
N SER A 154 10.34 15.56 -2.97
CA SER A 154 9.63 16.50 -2.07
C SER A 154 10.52 17.22 -1.08
N SER A 155 11.65 16.61 -0.67
CA SER A 155 12.36 17.03 0.53
C SER A 155 13.81 17.45 0.29
N LEU A 156 14.49 16.94 -0.75
CA LEU A 156 15.88 17.32 -1.05
C LEU A 156 15.95 18.79 -1.42
N GLY A 157 16.83 19.55 -0.76
CA GLY A 157 16.99 20.98 -0.97
C GLY A 157 15.79 21.83 -0.51
N ASN A 158 14.80 21.25 0.20
CA ASN A 158 13.66 21.95 0.74
C ASN A 158 13.95 22.48 2.16
N PRO A 159 14.08 23.82 2.37
CA PRO A 159 14.40 24.37 3.67
C PRO A 159 13.20 24.41 4.64
N TYR A 160 11.98 24.29 4.12
CA TYR A 160 10.71 24.37 4.88
C TYR A 160 10.25 23.02 5.42
N MET A 161 10.93 21.93 5.02
CA MET A 161 10.57 20.58 5.45
C MET A 161 11.79 19.87 6.03
N ILE A 162 11.65 19.38 7.26
CA ILE A 162 12.65 18.53 7.89
C ILE A 162 12.17 17.09 7.83
N ALA A 163 12.63 16.35 6.82
CA ALA A 163 12.21 15.00 6.52
C ALA A 163 13.41 14.16 6.04
N SER A 164 13.28 12.84 6.10
CA SER A 164 14.23 11.89 5.54
C SER A 164 14.08 11.83 4.01
N LEU A 165 15.18 11.55 3.34
CA LEU A 165 15.22 11.24 1.90
C LEU A 165 15.03 9.75 1.65
N SER A 166 15.04 8.91 2.70
CA SER A 166 14.77 7.48 2.64
C SER A 166 13.28 7.19 2.67
N ASN A 167 12.81 6.38 1.71
CA ASN A 167 11.40 5.98 1.66
C ASN A 167 11.12 4.76 2.55
N CYS A 168 12.13 3.94 2.83
CA CYS A 168 12.00 2.59 3.37
C CYS A 168 12.95 2.37 4.53
N ILE A 169 12.41 1.93 5.66
CA ILE A 169 13.16 1.64 6.89
C ILE A 169 12.66 0.31 7.45
N VAL A 170 13.57 -0.50 7.99
CA VAL A 170 13.23 -1.66 8.81
C VAL A 170 13.67 -1.40 10.24
N LEU A 171 12.77 -1.60 11.20
CA LEU A 171 13.10 -1.47 12.61
C LEU A 171 13.79 -2.73 13.15
N PRO A 172 14.58 -2.61 14.23
CA PRO A 172 15.14 -3.77 14.93
C PRO A 172 14.06 -4.76 15.39
N GLU A 173 14.50 -5.98 15.68
CA GLU A 173 13.66 -7.00 16.31
C GLU A 173 12.98 -6.45 17.57
N ILE A 174 11.70 -6.75 17.73
CA ILE A 174 10.89 -6.25 18.85
C ILE A 174 11.24 -7.03 20.11
N TYR A 175 11.61 -6.37 21.18
CA TYR A 175 11.78 -7.02 22.48
C TYR A 175 10.45 -7.58 22.97
N ASP A 176 10.47 -8.84 23.46
CA ASP A 176 9.29 -9.57 23.95
C ASP A 176 8.83 -9.04 25.32
N SER A 177 8.38 -7.78 25.34
CA SER A 177 7.83 -7.07 26.50
C SER A 177 6.97 -5.91 26.08
N TYR A 178 6.05 -5.45 26.94
CA TYR A 178 5.29 -4.24 26.66
C TYR A 178 6.19 -3.03 26.41
N GLY A 179 7.29 -2.92 27.17
CA GLY A 179 8.29 -1.85 26.93
C GLY A 179 8.84 -1.90 25.51
N GLY A 180 9.25 -3.09 25.04
CA GLY A 180 9.75 -3.27 23.67
C GLY A 180 8.70 -3.00 22.60
N ILE A 181 7.48 -3.51 22.78
CA ILE A 181 6.36 -3.29 21.85
C ILE A 181 6.03 -1.80 21.71
N PHE A 182 5.93 -1.08 22.84
CA PHE A 182 5.59 0.35 22.81
C PHE A 182 6.78 1.21 22.37
N TYR A 183 8.01 0.77 22.64
CA TYR A 183 9.21 1.40 22.09
C TYR A 183 9.22 1.38 20.56
N THR A 184 8.92 0.20 19.96
CA THR A 184 8.80 0.05 18.51
C THR A 184 7.67 0.92 17.95
N ASP A 185 6.50 0.97 18.61
CA ASP A 185 5.37 1.80 18.21
C ASP A 185 5.73 3.29 18.21
N GLN A 186 6.46 3.75 19.23
CA GLN A 186 6.98 5.13 19.29
C GLN A 186 7.99 5.40 18.16
N GLN A 187 8.93 4.47 17.90
CA GLN A 187 9.87 4.62 16.78
C GLN A 187 9.13 4.75 15.45
N MET A 188 8.09 3.93 15.21
CA MET A 188 7.26 4.03 14.01
C MET A 188 6.63 5.41 13.86
N ALA A 189 6.04 5.98 14.91
CA ALA A 189 5.44 7.31 14.90
C ALA A 189 6.45 8.38 14.50
N GLN A 190 7.69 8.31 15.07
CA GLN A 190 8.76 9.25 14.76
C GLN A 190 9.23 9.14 13.30
N LEU A 191 9.23 7.96 12.72
CA LEU A 191 9.60 7.73 11.32
C LEU A 191 8.49 8.17 10.36
N PHE A 192 7.23 7.87 10.67
CA PHE A 192 6.10 8.27 9.83
C PHE A 192 6.02 9.79 9.70
N LYS A 193 6.18 10.56 10.79
CA LYS A 193 6.15 12.04 10.72
C LYS A 193 7.25 12.63 9.81
N ARG A 194 8.32 11.86 9.53
CA ARG A 194 9.43 12.24 8.63
C ARG A 194 9.32 11.61 7.23
N ARG A 195 8.13 11.11 6.85
CA ARG A 195 7.76 10.57 5.52
C ARG A 195 8.35 9.20 5.18
N CYS A 196 8.80 8.43 6.17
CA CYS A 196 9.31 7.09 5.97
C CYS A 196 8.18 6.05 5.90
N GLY A 197 8.40 4.97 5.15
CA GLY A 197 7.67 3.71 5.27
C GLY A 197 8.46 2.76 6.16
N VAL A 198 7.77 1.93 6.95
CA VAL A 198 8.40 1.10 8.00
C VAL A 198 8.06 -0.37 7.81
N GLY A 199 9.02 -1.25 8.08
CA GLY A 199 8.83 -2.69 8.22
C GLY A 199 9.19 -3.16 9.62
N ILE A 200 8.39 -4.06 10.17
CA ILE A 200 8.61 -4.71 11.47
C ILE A 200 8.37 -6.21 11.36
N ASP A 201 8.95 -6.98 12.29
CA ASP A 201 8.75 -8.41 12.40
C ASP A 201 8.22 -8.79 13.78
N LEU A 202 7.22 -9.66 13.84
CA LEU A 202 6.58 -10.08 15.09
C LEU A 202 7.11 -11.40 15.63
N SER A 203 8.01 -12.06 14.93
CA SER A 203 8.45 -13.45 15.24
C SER A 203 9.17 -13.61 16.57
N THR A 204 9.67 -12.49 17.13
CA THR A 204 10.33 -12.48 18.44
C THR A 204 9.35 -12.36 19.62
N LEU A 205 8.09 -12.01 19.36
CA LEU A 205 7.05 -11.90 20.39
C LEU A 205 6.51 -13.29 20.74
N ARG A 206 6.33 -13.57 22.04
CA ARG A 206 5.79 -14.86 22.51
C ARG A 206 4.38 -15.10 22.01
N PRO A 207 4.03 -16.37 21.70
CA PRO A 207 2.71 -16.73 21.21
C PRO A 207 1.62 -16.64 22.28
N ALA A 208 0.38 -16.64 21.81
CA ALA A 208 -0.81 -16.64 22.64
C ALA A 208 -0.83 -17.85 23.61
N GLY A 209 -1.31 -17.63 24.85
CA GLY A 209 -1.39 -18.65 25.89
C GLY A 209 -0.08 -18.96 26.60
N MET A 210 1.06 -18.47 26.14
CA MET A 210 2.33 -18.66 26.85
C MET A 210 2.34 -17.91 28.19
N HIS A 211 2.95 -18.53 29.21
CA HIS A 211 3.04 -17.96 30.55
C HIS A 211 3.74 -16.60 30.56
N VAL A 212 3.20 -15.67 31.31
CA VAL A 212 3.79 -14.38 31.69
C VAL A 212 3.67 -14.17 33.18
N SER A 213 4.68 -13.57 33.79
CA SER A 213 4.74 -13.33 35.24
C SER A 213 4.06 -12.03 35.70
N ASN A 214 3.18 -11.46 34.87
CA ASN A 214 2.33 -10.32 35.24
C ASN A 214 0.93 -10.74 35.69
N ALA A 215 0.06 -9.78 36.03
CA ALA A 215 -1.30 -10.05 36.50
C ALA A 215 -2.21 -10.82 35.50
N ALA A 216 -1.86 -10.85 34.22
CA ALA A 216 -2.62 -11.57 33.19
C ALA A 216 -2.35 -13.09 33.23
N GLY A 217 -1.21 -13.53 33.72
CA GLY A 217 -0.77 -14.93 33.77
C GLY A 217 -0.42 -15.56 32.42
N THR A 218 -1.05 -15.13 31.34
CA THR A 218 -0.81 -15.63 29.97
C THR A 218 -0.70 -14.48 28.97
N SER A 219 0.03 -14.73 27.86
CA SER A 219 0.19 -13.80 26.74
C SER A 219 -1.07 -13.79 25.85
N THR A 220 -1.41 -12.63 25.33
CA THR A 220 -2.44 -12.47 24.27
C THR A 220 -1.93 -12.83 22.88
N GLY A 221 -0.61 -13.05 22.73
CA GLY A 221 0.05 -13.43 21.48
C GLY A 221 0.52 -12.25 20.63
N ALA A 222 1.40 -12.55 19.68
CA ALA A 222 2.02 -11.58 18.80
C ALA A 222 0.99 -10.84 17.93
N VAL A 223 -0.02 -11.54 17.44
CA VAL A 223 -1.06 -11.01 16.52
C VAL A 223 -1.94 -9.96 17.20
N SER A 224 -2.11 -10.02 18.51
CA SER A 224 -2.96 -9.08 19.26
C SER A 224 -2.45 -7.62 19.17
N PHE A 225 -1.17 -7.40 18.88
CA PHE A 225 -0.56 -6.07 18.77
C PHE A 225 -0.61 -5.48 17.36
N MET A 226 -1.02 -6.24 16.35
CA MET A 226 -1.05 -5.77 14.96
C MET A 226 -1.97 -4.57 14.76
N GLU A 227 -3.13 -4.56 15.42
CA GLU A 227 -4.09 -3.45 15.31
C GLU A 227 -3.52 -2.16 15.92
N ARG A 228 -2.73 -2.26 17.00
CA ARG A 228 -2.03 -1.11 17.57
C ARG A 228 -1.08 -0.47 16.56
N PHE A 229 -0.18 -1.25 15.97
CA PHE A 229 0.76 -0.76 14.95
C PHE A 229 0.05 -0.21 13.71
N SER A 230 -1.04 -0.86 13.31
CA SER A 230 -1.91 -0.40 12.23
C SER A 230 -2.55 0.97 12.55
N ASN A 231 -2.99 1.20 13.79
CA ASN A 231 -3.58 2.47 14.22
C ASN A 231 -2.54 3.60 14.18
N THR A 232 -1.35 3.38 14.72
CA THR A 232 -0.25 4.36 14.67
C THR A 232 0.04 4.79 13.23
N THR A 233 0.04 3.84 12.28
CA THR A 233 0.24 4.15 10.85
C THR A 233 -0.85 5.05 10.27
N ARG A 234 -2.09 4.91 10.74
CA ARG A 234 -3.24 5.72 10.25
C ARG A 234 -3.31 7.09 10.91
N GLU A 235 -2.89 7.20 12.16
CA GLU A 235 -2.99 8.42 12.97
C GLU A 235 -1.90 9.43 12.62
N VAL A 236 -0.67 8.96 12.34
CA VAL A 236 0.44 9.87 12.04
C VAL A 236 0.34 10.38 10.61
N ALA A 237 -0.06 11.64 10.46
CA ALA A 237 -0.21 12.31 9.18
C ALA A 237 1.14 12.64 8.52
N GLN A 238 1.20 12.51 7.18
CA GLN A 238 2.36 12.83 6.34
C GLN A 238 2.03 13.91 5.29
N ASN A 239 1.32 14.97 5.66
CA ASN A 239 0.91 16.04 4.74
C ASN A 239 0.19 15.49 3.48
N GLY A 240 -0.99 14.89 3.66
CA GLY A 240 -1.81 14.31 2.59
C GLY A 240 -1.39 12.91 2.13
N ARG A 241 -0.37 12.29 2.74
CA ARG A 241 0.01 10.89 2.57
C ARG A 241 -0.21 10.14 3.89
N ARG A 242 -0.69 8.89 3.81
CA ARG A 242 -0.74 8.00 4.97
C ARG A 242 0.64 7.36 5.18
N GLY A 243 0.95 6.96 6.41
CA GLY A 243 2.06 6.07 6.71
C GLY A 243 1.95 4.76 5.90
N ALA A 244 3.04 4.05 5.75
CA ALA A 244 3.08 2.74 5.12
C ALA A 244 3.83 1.77 6.04
N LEU A 245 3.20 0.64 6.34
CA LEU A 245 3.73 -0.37 7.27
C LEU A 245 3.70 -1.74 6.62
N MET A 246 4.80 -2.50 6.78
CA MET A 246 4.86 -3.94 6.58
C MET A 246 4.96 -4.62 7.93
N ILE A 247 4.13 -5.63 8.15
CA ILE A 247 4.23 -6.53 9.30
C ILE A 247 4.55 -7.92 8.75
N THR A 248 5.67 -8.49 9.20
CA THR A 248 6.07 -9.86 8.83
C THR A 248 6.01 -10.80 10.04
N MET A 249 5.83 -12.09 9.75
CA MET A 249 5.95 -13.17 10.72
C MET A 249 6.55 -14.40 10.06
N ASP A 250 7.40 -15.10 10.78
CA ASP A 250 8.00 -16.36 10.32
C ASP A 250 6.97 -17.49 10.33
N ILE A 251 7.01 -18.35 9.32
CA ILE A 251 6.09 -19.48 9.18
C ILE A 251 6.20 -20.48 10.34
N ALA A 252 7.33 -20.52 11.02
CA ALA A 252 7.53 -21.40 12.17
C ALA A 252 6.91 -20.85 13.47
N HIS A 253 6.43 -19.60 13.49
CA HIS A 253 5.85 -19.01 14.69
C HIS A 253 4.50 -19.68 15.07
N PRO A 254 4.23 -19.99 16.35
CA PRO A 254 2.97 -20.65 16.76
C PRO A 254 1.68 -19.88 16.44
N ASP A 255 1.72 -18.53 16.39
CA ASP A 255 0.56 -17.70 16.06
C ASP A 255 0.39 -17.47 14.54
N VAL A 256 1.17 -18.15 13.70
CA VAL A 256 1.20 -17.88 12.25
C VAL A 256 -0.13 -18.12 11.56
N GLU A 257 -0.91 -19.13 11.97
CA GLU A 257 -2.22 -19.41 11.40
C GLU A 257 -3.21 -18.25 11.64
N GLN A 258 -3.18 -17.68 12.84
CA GLN A 258 -3.96 -16.49 13.17
C GLN A 258 -3.45 -15.26 12.40
N PHE A 259 -2.13 -15.13 12.23
CA PHE A 259 -1.52 -14.05 11.45
C PHE A 259 -1.95 -14.09 9.98
N ILE A 260 -1.91 -15.25 9.33
CA ILE A 260 -2.35 -15.48 7.95
C ILE A 260 -3.81 -15.08 7.75
N SER A 261 -4.66 -15.48 8.72
CA SER A 261 -6.11 -15.29 8.63
C SER A 261 -6.59 -13.89 9.05
N MET A 262 -5.72 -13.06 9.63
CA MET A 262 -6.10 -11.77 10.23
C MET A 262 -6.84 -10.84 9.27
N LYS A 263 -6.40 -10.77 8.02
CA LYS A 263 -6.97 -9.90 6.98
C LYS A 263 -8.21 -10.47 6.27
N GLN A 264 -8.71 -11.63 6.67
CA GLN A 264 -10.01 -12.10 6.19
C GLN A 264 -11.15 -11.20 6.70
N ASP A 265 -10.97 -10.53 7.82
CA ASP A 265 -11.77 -9.37 8.21
C ASP A 265 -11.12 -8.10 7.66
N LEU A 266 -11.68 -7.57 6.55
CA LEU A 266 -11.15 -6.39 5.85
C LEU A 266 -11.17 -5.10 6.69
N LYS A 267 -11.81 -5.11 7.86
CA LYS A 267 -11.84 -3.97 8.80
C LYS A 267 -10.65 -3.96 9.76
N LYS A 268 -9.92 -5.08 9.87
CA LYS A 268 -8.77 -5.21 10.76
C LYS A 268 -7.46 -4.88 10.06
N VAL A 269 -6.52 -4.34 10.82
CA VAL A 269 -5.13 -4.04 10.39
C VAL A 269 -5.08 -3.30 9.05
N THR A 270 -5.97 -2.32 8.86
CA THR A 270 -6.13 -1.59 7.59
C THR A 270 -4.98 -0.66 7.25
N GLY A 271 -4.11 -0.37 8.21
CA GLY A 271 -2.94 0.50 8.04
C GLY A 271 -1.63 -0.24 7.69
N ALA A 272 -1.65 -1.58 7.54
CA ALA A 272 -0.45 -2.36 7.26
C ALA A 272 -0.65 -3.37 6.14
N ASN A 273 0.41 -3.63 5.38
CA ASN A 273 0.57 -4.82 4.55
C ASN A 273 1.09 -5.97 5.42
N VAL A 274 0.73 -7.19 5.08
CA VAL A 274 1.05 -8.39 5.84
C VAL A 274 1.74 -9.41 4.94
N SER A 275 2.90 -9.95 5.36
CA SER A 275 3.61 -10.99 4.61
C SER A 275 4.17 -12.07 5.54
N VAL A 276 4.11 -13.32 5.09
CA VAL A 276 4.68 -14.46 5.79
C VAL A 276 6.08 -14.76 5.24
N ARG A 277 7.05 -14.95 6.14
CA ARG A 277 8.40 -15.40 5.80
C ARG A 277 8.42 -16.91 5.75
N LEU A 278 8.59 -17.49 4.56
CA LEU A 278 8.62 -18.93 4.32
C LEU A 278 10.06 -19.44 4.26
N SER A 279 10.34 -20.51 5.02
CA SER A 279 11.61 -21.22 4.95
C SER A 279 11.59 -22.31 3.86
N ASP A 280 12.77 -22.70 3.37
CA ASP A 280 12.91 -23.87 2.47
C ASP A 280 12.42 -25.14 3.16
N GLU A 281 12.68 -25.32 4.49
CA GLU A 281 12.14 -26.41 5.33
C GLU A 281 10.62 -26.55 5.18
N PHE A 282 9.89 -25.42 5.25
CA PHE A 282 8.43 -25.42 5.10
C PHE A 282 8.01 -25.75 3.67
N MET A 283 8.65 -25.14 2.66
CA MET A 283 8.31 -25.36 1.24
C MET A 283 8.58 -26.81 0.79
N GLU A 284 9.65 -27.42 1.28
CA GLU A 284 9.93 -28.83 1.07
C GLU A 284 8.90 -29.72 1.77
N ALA A 285 8.49 -29.38 2.99
CA ALA A 285 7.44 -30.09 3.71
C ALA A 285 6.08 -30.02 2.98
N VAL A 286 5.74 -28.86 2.40
CA VAL A 286 4.54 -28.69 1.54
C VAL A 286 4.62 -29.60 0.31
N SER A 287 5.77 -29.59 -0.38
CA SER A 287 5.97 -30.36 -1.62
C SER A 287 5.91 -31.88 -1.38
N ASN A 288 6.38 -32.34 -0.21
CA ASN A 288 6.43 -33.74 0.18
C ASN A 288 5.21 -34.21 1.00
N ASP A 289 4.18 -33.36 1.17
CA ASP A 289 3.01 -33.62 2.05
C ASP A 289 3.42 -34.07 3.47
N ALA A 290 4.48 -33.43 4.00
CA ALA A 290 5.07 -33.76 5.28
C ALA A 290 4.54 -32.89 6.43
N TYR A 291 4.95 -33.23 7.64
CA TYR A 291 4.68 -32.42 8.84
C TYR A 291 5.73 -31.32 8.99
N PHE A 292 5.31 -30.20 9.59
CA PHE A 292 6.15 -29.06 9.92
C PHE A 292 5.99 -28.70 11.40
N THR A 293 7.06 -28.19 12.03
CA THR A 293 7.04 -27.87 13.45
C THR A 293 7.00 -26.36 13.67
N LEU A 294 5.88 -25.86 14.18
CA LEU A 294 5.79 -24.52 14.74
C LEU A 294 6.56 -24.49 16.07
N ARG A 295 7.36 -23.44 16.29
CA ARG A 295 8.27 -23.39 17.46
C ARG A 295 8.52 -21.96 17.94
N PHE A 296 8.77 -21.82 19.24
CA PHE A 296 9.14 -20.54 19.84
C PHE A 296 10.16 -20.71 20.98
N PRO A 297 11.25 -19.92 21.05
CA PRO A 297 11.73 -19.03 19.97
C PRO A 297 12.03 -19.78 18.69
N ILE A 298 11.83 -19.11 17.53
CA ILE A 298 11.91 -19.74 16.20
C ILE A 298 13.31 -20.28 15.87
N ASP A 299 14.36 -19.59 16.34
CA ASP A 299 15.78 -19.92 16.08
C ASP A 299 16.43 -20.75 17.21
N ALA A 300 15.66 -21.13 18.24
CA ALA A 300 16.22 -21.83 19.39
C ALA A 300 16.45 -23.32 19.09
N ALA A 301 17.65 -23.84 19.40
CA ALA A 301 17.95 -25.25 19.28
C ALA A 301 17.03 -26.15 20.16
N LYS A 302 16.54 -25.58 21.28
CA LYS A 302 15.52 -26.17 22.16
C LYS A 302 14.40 -25.16 22.38
N PRO A 303 13.36 -25.16 21.56
CA PRO A 303 12.25 -24.23 21.72
C PRO A 303 11.48 -24.49 23.00
N LYS A 304 10.97 -23.42 23.62
CA LYS A 304 10.11 -23.48 24.80
C LYS A 304 8.70 -23.96 24.49
N TYR A 305 8.29 -23.80 23.25
CA TYR A 305 7.00 -24.24 22.72
C TYR A 305 7.22 -24.89 21.36
N SER A 306 6.54 -26.01 21.11
CA SER A 306 6.52 -26.63 19.78
C SER A 306 5.16 -27.28 19.53
N LYS A 307 4.71 -27.24 18.28
CA LYS A 307 3.45 -27.84 17.79
C LYS A 307 3.69 -28.37 16.39
N VAL A 308 3.43 -29.65 16.18
CA VAL A 308 3.51 -30.27 14.86
C VAL A 308 2.21 -30.03 14.10
N VAL A 309 2.29 -29.58 12.86
CA VAL A 309 1.15 -29.34 11.96
C VAL A 309 1.41 -29.97 10.61
N LYS A 310 0.37 -30.22 9.82
CA LYS A 310 0.53 -30.59 8.41
C LYS A 310 0.88 -29.37 7.59
N ALA A 311 2.06 -29.36 6.95
CA ALA A 311 2.51 -28.22 6.15
C ALA A 311 1.51 -27.84 5.05
N LYS A 312 0.92 -28.84 4.39
CA LYS A 312 -0.05 -28.64 3.30
C LYS A 312 -1.36 -28.00 3.77
N GLU A 313 -1.81 -28.25 5.00
CA GLU A 313 -3.02 -27.58 5.54
C GLU A 313 -2.76 -26.09 5.79
N LEU A 314 -1.59 -25.76 6.36
CA LEU A 314 -1.19 -24.37 6.55
C LEU A 314 -0.97 -23.65 5.21
N TRP A 315 -0.37 -24.33 4.24
CA TRP A 315 -0.25 -23.85 2.87
C TRP A 315 -1.60 -23.54 2.23
N ASN A 316 -2.57 -24.46 2.35
CA ASN A 316 -3.92 -24.26 1.83
C ASN A 316 -4.62 -23.05 2.49
N THR A 317 -4.33 -22.79 3.77
CA THR A 317 -4.82 -21.59 4.44
C THR A 317 -4.20 -20.33 3.84
N ILE A 318 -2.89 -20.32 3.58
CA ILE A 318 -2.18 -19.19 2.93
C ILE A 318 -2.80 -18.87 1.57
N ILE A 319 -2.88 -19.87 0.68
CA ILE A 319 -3.38 -19.65 -0.71
C ILE A 319 -4.84 -19.21 -0.72
N LYS A 320 -5.67 -19.77 0.16
CA LYS A 320 -7.08 -19.36 0.30
C LYS A 320 -7.21 -17.90 0.78
N CYS A 321 -6.41 -17.51 1.77
CA CYS A 321 -6.41 -16.14 2.27
C CYS A 321 -5.91 -15.16 1.19
N ALA A 322 -4.82 -15.47 0.50
CA ALA A 322 -4.29 -14.65 -0.57
C ALA A 322 -5.29 -14.52 -1.75
N HIS A 323 -5.96 -15.61 -2.13
CA HIS A 323 -7.02 -15.58 -3.14
C HIS A 323 -8.19 -14.67 -2.75
N ASN A 324 -8.60 -14.69 -1.48
CA ASN A 324 -9.75 -13.92 -0.99
C ASN A 324 -9.46 -12.42 -0.83
N THR A 325 -8.26 -12.06 -0.35
CA THR A 325 -7.95 -10.69 0.10
C THR A 325 -6.65 -10.14 -0.46
N ALA A 326 -5.95 -10.86 -1.34
CA ALA A 326 -4.61 -10.54 -1.85
C ALA A 326 -3.54 -10.45 -0.73
N GLU A 327 -3.81 -10.98 0.45
CA GLU A 327 -2.89 -11.06 1.59
C GLU A 327 -3.06 -12.40 2.33
N PRO A 328 -1.97 -12.93 2.92
CA PRO A 328 -0.63 -12.36 3.02
C PRO A 328 0.17 -12.45 1.71
N GLY A 329 1.14 -11.52 1.55
CA GLY A 329 2.23 -11.70 0.60
C GLY A 329 3.21 -12.78 1.08
N LEU A 330 4.03 -13.32 0.17
CA LEU A 330 5.02 -14.33 0.50
C LEU A 330 6.45 -13.79 0.33
N ILE A 331 7.30 -14.11 1.30
CA ILE A 331 8.73 -13.83 1.27
C ILE A 331 9.47 -15.14 1.48
N PHE A 332 10.23 -15.59 0.48
CA PHE A 332 11.06 -16.78 0.57
C PHE A 332 12.34 -16.44 1.34
N TRP A 333 12.30 -16.69 2.67
CA TRP A 333 13.22 -16.08 3.61
C TRP A 333 14.65 -16.61 3.48
N ASP A 334 14.83 -17.91 3.24
CA ASP A 334 16.16 -18.47 3.02
C ASP A 334 16.81 -17.93 1.74
N ARG A 335 16.02 -17.70 0.69
CA ARG A 335 16.49 -17.07 -0.54
C ARG A 335 16.89 -15.61 -0.32
N GLN A 336 16.15 -14.87 0.55
CA GLN A 336 16.52 -13.51 0.94
C GLN A 336 17.89 -13.44 1.63
N HIS A 337 18.29 -14.50 2.34
CA HIS A 337 19.61 -14.56 2.99
C HIS A 337 20.70 -15.07 2.05
N LYS A 338 20.48 -16.23 1.42
CA LYS A 338 21.48 -16.90 0.57
C LYS A 338 21.88 -16.06 -0.65
N TYR A 339 20.88 -15.43 -1.28
CA TYR A 339 21.08 -14.60 -2.49
C TYR A 339 21.14 -13.10 -2.15
N SER A 340 21.88 -12.76 -1.09
CA SER A 340 22.03 -11.38 -0.59
C SER A 340 23.49 -10.96 -0.61
N THR A 341 23.76 -9.70 -0.91
CA THR A 341 25.07 -9.08 -0.82
C THR A 341 25.32 -8.42 0.53
N SER A 342 24.29 -8.27 1.38
CA SER A 342 24.40 -7.62 2.68
C SER A 342 24.19 -8.56 3.85
N SER A 343 23.21 -9.47 3.77
CA SER A 343 22.83 -10.34 4.89
C SER A 343 23.91 -11.37 5.28
N ILE A 344 24.92 -11.53 4.44
CA ILE A 344 26.11 -12.36 4.71
C ILE A 344 27.06 -11.71 5.74
N TYR A 345 26.97 -10.38 5.92
CA TYR A 345 27.84 -9.66 6.84
C TYR A 345 27.32 -9.65 8.27
N PRO A 346 28.19 -9.84 9.30
CA PRO A 346 27.80 -9.64 10.68
C PRO A 346 27.22 -8.23 10.91
N GLY A 347 26.06 -8.17 11.58
CA GLY A 347 25.35 -6.91 11.83
C GLY A 347 24.48 -6.38 10.68
N PHE A 348 24.41 -7.11 9.54
CA PHE A 348 23.53 -6.79 8.41
C PHE A 348 22.51 -7.88 8.08
N LYS A 349 22.28 -8.82 9.02
CA LYS A 349 21.28 -9.88 8.88
C LYS A 349 19.88 -9.30 8.74
N ASN A 350 19.15 -9.71 7.71
CA ASN A 350 17.80 -9.25 7.45
C ASN A 350 16.85 -9.57 8.61
N VAL A 351 16.00 -8.61 8.99
CA VAL A 351 14.94 -8.75 10.02
C VAL A 351 13.56 -8.79 9.39
N SER A 352 13.29 -7.89 8.47
CA SER A 352 12.02 -7.74 7.76
C SER A 352 12.24 -7.08 6.41
N THR A 353 11.15 -6.75 5.71
CA THR A 353 11.19 -5.97 4.48
C THR A 353 10.52 -4.61 4.69
N ASN A 354 10.77 -3.68 3.78
CA ASN A 354 10.00 -2.44 3.66
C ASN A 354 8.53 -2.71 3.24
N PRO A 355 7.64 -1.70 3.25
CA PRO A 355 6.21 -1.89 2.98
C PRO A 355 5.83 -2.55 1.66
N CYS A 356 6.66 -2.43 0.63
CA CYS A 356 6.43 -3.01 -0.70
C CYS A 356 7.26 -4.29 -0.96
N SER A 357 7.99 -4.77 0.03
CA SER A 357 8.80 -6.00 0.03
C SER A 357 9.96 -6.07 -0.96
N GLU A 358 10.30 -4.97 -1.63
CA GLU A 358 11.43 -4.94 -2.56
C GLU A 358 12.80 -4.87 -1.87
N ILE A 359 12.86 -4.60 -0.55
CA ILE A 359 14.12 -4.51 0.17
C ILE A 359 14.01 -5.21 1.53
N ALA A 360 14.73 -6.32 1.69
CA ALA A 360 14.98 -6.91 2.99
C ALA A 360 16.24 -6.28 3.61
N MET A 361 16.17 -5.92 4.89
CA MET A 361 17.25 -5.23 5.60
C MET A 361 17.40 -5.69 7.05
N GLN A 362 18.56 -5.42 7.62
CA GLN A 362 18.73 -5.46 9.08
C GLN A 362 17.90 -4.37 9.76
N GLY A 363 17.66 -4.55 11.05
CA GLY A 363 16.99 -3.53 11.86
C GLY A 363 17.82 -2.26 12.00
N GLY A 364 17.16 -1.11 11.87
CA GLY A 364 17.80 0.21 11.96
C GLY A 364 18.54 0.63 10.70
N ASP A 365 18.21 0.05 9.55
CA ASP A 365 18.73 0.49 8.25
C ASP A 365 17.63 1.08 7.37
N SER A 366 18.06 1.80 6.34
CA SER A 366 17.17 2.50 5.41
C SER A 366 17.69 2.37 3.98
N CYS A 367 16.79 2.48 3.01
CA CYS A 367 17.16 2.48 1.61
C CYS A 367 16.67 3.74 0.89
N ARG A 368 17.50 4.23 -0.02
CA ARG A 368 17.28 5.35 -0.94
C ARG A 368 17.02 4.76 -2.30
N LEU A 369 16.15 5.38 -3.07
CA LEU A 369 15.64 4.82 -4.31
C LEU A 369 15.73 5.83 -5.45
N ILE A 370 16.25 5.38 -6.58
CA ILE A 370 16.22 6.06 -7.88
C ILE A 370 15.81 5.03 -8.93
N ALA A 371 15.04 5.41 -9.91
CA ALA A 371 14.66 4.56 -11.03
C ALA A 371 15.19 5.11 -12.35
N VAL A 372 15.69 4.23 -13.23
CA VAL A 372 16.04 4.57 -14.61
C VAL A 372 14.85 4.24 -15.51
N ASN A 373 14.50 5.15 -16.41
CA ASN A 373 13.40 4.98 -17.36
C ASN A 373 13.85 4.19 -18.58
N LEU A 374 13.45 2.92 -18.66
CA LEU A 374 13.88 2.00 -19.73
C LEU A 374 13.33 2.37 -21.10
N TYR A 375 12.11 2.96 -21.16
CA TYR A 375 11.51 3.35 -22.43
C TYR A 375 12.40 4.31 -23.21
N ASN A 376 13.03 5.25 -22.54
CA ASN A 376 13.87 6.27 -23.16
C ASN A 376 15.27 5.77 -23.60
N MET A 377 15.54 4.47 -23.39
CA MET A 377 16.71 3.77 -23.94
C MET A 377 16.39 3.09 -25.27
N VAL A 378 15.12 3.09 -25.71
CA VAL A 378 14.74 2.57 -27.03
C VAL A 378 14.87 3.65 -28.08
N GLU A 379 15.60 3.36 -29.14
CA GLU A 379 15.73 4.18 -30.34
C GLU A 379 14.69 3.75 -31.38
N ASN A 380 14.10 4.72 -32.09
CA ASN A 380 13.06 4.51 -33.10
C ASN A 380 11.90 3.63 -32.58
N PRO A 381 11.29 3.96 -31.42
CA PRO A 381 10.28 3.12 -30.81
C PRO A 381 9.12 2.80 -31.77
N PHE A 382 8.60 1.60 -31.71
CA PHE A 382 7.47 1.11 -32.50
C PHE A 382 7.67 1.06 -34.02
N THR A 383 8.90 1.26 -34.51
CA THR A 383 9.26 1.12 -35.93
C THR A 383 9.97 -0.22 -36.19
N GLU A 384 10.18 -0.59 -37.46
CA GLU A 384 10.98 -1.77 -37.84
C GLU A 384 12.45 -1.63 -37.41
N GLN A 385 12.96 -0.41 -37.21
CA GLN A 385 14.31 -0.13 -36.76
C GLN A 385 14.42 0.04 -35.25
N ALA A 386 13.36 -0.29 -34.48
CA ALA A 386 13.36 -0.21 -33.04
C ALA A 386 14.51 -1.03 -32.43
N SER A 387 15.32 -0.40 -31.60
CA SER A 387 16.45 -1.07 -30.97
C SER A 387 16.70 -0.47 -29.57
N PHE A 388 17.19 -1.30 -28.64
CA PHE A 388 17.57 -0.84 -27.33
C PHE A 388 19.03 -0.38 -27.33
N ASN A 389 19.29 0.86 -26.94
CA ASN A 389 20.65 1.42 -26.90
C ASN A 389 21.37 0.98 -25.61
N TYR A 390 22.01 -0.19 -25.65
CA TYR A 390 22.72 -0.76 -24.50
C TYR A 390 23.91 0.08 -24.05
N LYS A 391 24.56 0.81 -24.93
CA LYS A 391 25.67 1.71 -24.58
C LYS A 391 25.15 2.88 -23.73
N LYS A 392 24.15 3.62 -24.23
CA LYS A 392 23.49 4.71 -23.49
C LYS A 392 22.94 4.22 -22.15
N PHE A 393 22.39 3.01 -22.14
CA PHE A 393 21.84 2.41 -20.94
C PHE A 393 22.94 2.12 -19.90
N TYR A 394 24.06 1.49 -20.31
CA TYR A 394 25.22 1.25 -19.46
C TYR A 394 25.72 2.56 -18.84
N GLU A 395 25.97 3.58 -19.66
CA GLU A 395 26.42 4.91 -19.22
C GLU A 395 25.45 5.54 -18.23
N THR A 396 24.13 5.48 -18.51
CA THR A 396 23.08 6.01 -17.62
C THR A 396 23.03 5.27 -16.28
N ILE A 397 23.11 3.95 -16.28
CA ILE A 397 23.13 3.14 -15.05
C ILE A 397 24.38 3.44 -14.22
N TYR A 398 25.55 3.52 -14.85
CA TYR A 398 26.80 3.83 -14.17
C TYR A 398 26.74 5.18 -13.43
N GLU A 399 26.26 6.22 -14.11
CA GLU A 399 26.07 7.56 -13.49
C GLU A 399 24.94 7.60 -12.49
N ALA A 400 23.83 6.89 -12.72
CA ALA A 400 22.73 6.79 -11.75
C ALA A 400 23.18 6.12 -10.44
N GLN A 401 24.09 5.13 -10.49
CA GLN A 401 24.65 4.52 -9.29
C GLN A 401 25.55 5.50 -8.52
N ARG A 402 26.26 6.40 -9.21
CA ARG A 402 26.99 7.50 -8.53
C ARG A 402 26.04 8.43 -7.81
N LEU A 403 24.94 8.85 -8.49
CA LEU A 403 23.92 9.67 -7.85
C LEU A 403 23.25 8.93 -6.65
N MET A 404 23.13 7.60 -6.71
CA MET A 404 22.65 6.82 -5.56
C MET A 404 23.62 6.91 -4.36
N ASP A 405 24.93 6.87 -4.58
CA ASP A 405 25.91 7.05 -3.50
C ASP A 405 25.90 8.48 -2.95
N ASP A 406 25.77 9.48 -3.82
CA ASP A 406 25.59 10.88 -3.41
C ASP A 406 24.33 11.07 -2.56
N LEU A 407 23.24 10.37 -2.90
CA LEU A 407 22.01 10.38 -2.12
C LEU A 407 22.20 9.77 -0.72
N VAL A 408 23.15 8.85 -0.53
CA VAL A 408 23.51 8.39 0.81
C VAL A 408 24.07 9.53 1.65
N ASP A 409 24.99 10.33 1.11
CA ASP A 409 25.55 11.47 1.82
C ASP A 409 24.49 12.54 2.11
N LEU A 410 23.63 12.84 1.16
CA LEU A 410 22.50 13.76 1.34
C LEU A 410 21.52 13.28 2.42
N GLU A 411 21.28 11.97 2.53
CA GLU A 411 20.45 11.42 3.61
C GLU A 411 21.14 11.48 4.96
N LEU A 412 22.44 11.27 5.05
CA LEU A 412 23.20 11.44 6.28
C LEU A 412 23.10 12.89 6.78
N GLU A 413 23.22 13.87 5.89
CA GLU A 413 22.99 15.29 6.22
C GLU A 413 21.54 15.55 6.68
N ALA A 414 20.54 14.90 6.02
CA ALA A 414 19.14 15.02 6.44
C ALA A 414 18.91 14.44 7.84
N ASN A 415 19.54 13.31 8.15
CA ASN A 415 19.48 12.70 9.49
C ASN A 415 20.09 13.60 10.55
N GLU A 416 21.24 14.25 10.26
CA GLU A 416 21.85 15.24 11.15
C GLU A 416 20.92 16.44 11.38
N ARG A 417 20.25 16.94 10.33
CA ARG A 417 19.24 18.02 10.46
C ARG A 417 18.08 17.61 11.36
N ILE A 418 17.59 16.37 11.24
CA ILE A 418 16.52 15.85 12.09
C ILE A 418 17.01 15.77 13.56
N ILE A 419 18.18 15.18 13.81
CA ILE A 419 18.77 15.07 15.16
C ILE A 419 18.93 16.45 15.78
N ASN A 420 19.45 17.43 15.04
CA ASN A 420 19.62 18.80 15.51
C ASN A 420 18.27 19.46 15.86
N LYS A 421 17.26 19.30 14.99
CA LYS A 421 15.91 19.79 15.28
C LYS A 421 15.33 19.19 16.55
N VAL A 422 15.48 17.88 16.76
CA VAL A 422 14.98 17.19 17.95
C VAL A 422 15.72 17.67 19.21
N ASN A 423 17.02 17.97 19.12
CA ASN A 423 17.78 18.55 20.22
C ASN A 423 17.26 19.93 20.65
N GLU A 424 16.81 20.74 19.68
CA GLU A 424 16.27 22.10 19.89
C GLU A 424 14.82 22.10 20.39
N ASP A 425 14.08 20.99 20.30
CA ASP A 425 12.69 20.90 20.75
C ASP A 425 12.60 21.11 22.28
N PRO A 426 11.55 21.80 22.76
CA PRO A 426 11.44 22.18 24.18
C PRO A 426 11.08 21.01 25.12
N GLU A 427 10.80 19.83 24.57
CA GLU A 427 10.44 18.63 25.32
C GLU A 427 11.58 18.15 26.22
N PRO A 428 11.27 17.49 27.35
CA PRO A 428 12.29 16.85 28.19
C PRO A 428 13.09 15.80 27.39
N ASP A 429 14.37 15.66 27.70
CA ASP A 429 15.28 14.72 27.03
C ASP A 429 14.78 13.28 27.05
N VAL A 430 14.11 12.84 28.11
CA VAL A 430 13.54 11.50 28.26
C VAL A 430 12.47 11.22 27.17
N ILE A 431 11.75 12.23 26.73
CA ILE A 431 10.75 12.10 25.65
C ILE A 431 11.43 12.07 24.28
N LYS A 432 12.46 12.92 24.09
CA LYS A 432 13.21 13.02 22.82
C LYS A 432 14.10 11.82 22.53
N GLN A 433 14.45 11.04 23.57
CA GLN A 433 15.50 10.02 23.48
C GLN A 433 15.21 8.96 22.42
N VAL A 434 13.98 8.48 22.33
CA VAL A 434 13.59 7.43 21.35
C VAL A 434 13.78 7.91 19.92
N GLU A 435 13.39 9.16 19.61
CA GLU A 435 13.59 9.73 18.27
C GLU A 435 15.08 9.92 17.96
N LYS A 436 15.84 10.48 18.92
CA LYS A 436 17.29 10.68 18.77
C LYS A 436 18.04 9.37 18.52
N ASP A 437 17.73 8.33 19.28
CA ASP A 437 18.39 7.03 19.15
C ASP A 437 18.00 6.35 17.82
N THR A 438 16.75 6.48 17.39
CA THR A 438 16.31 5.96 16.12
C THR A 438 17.05 6.59 14.94
N TRP A 439 17.18 7.93 14.92
CA TRP A 439 17.89 8.63 13.84
C TRP A 439 19.39 8.40 13.88
N ARG A 440 20.00 8.27 15.06
CA ARG A 440 21.42 7.89 15.19
C ARG A 440 21.69 6.49 14.65
N LEU A 441 20.81 5.53 14.98
CA LEU A 441 20.93 4.17 14.47
C LEU A 441 20.89 4.14 12.94
N LEU A 442 19.97 4.87 12.33
CA LEU A 442 19.86 4.98 10.86
C LEU A 442 21.07 5.69 10.25
N TYR A 443 21.60 6.71 10.91
CA TYR A 443 22.80 7.41 10.48
C TYR A 443 24.00 6.46 10.44
N GLU A 444 24.25 5.73 11.52
CA GLU A 444 25.40 4.81 11.62
C GLU A 444 25.27 3.64 10.62
N ALA A 445 24.09 3.06 10.47
CA ALA A 445 23.86 2.01 9.48
C ALA A 445 24.08 2.52 8.05
N GLY A 446 23.54 3.70 7.73
CA GLY A 446 23.71 4.35 6.42
C GLY A 446 25.17 4.64 6.11
N LYS A 447 25.93 5.15 7.07
CA LYS A 447 27.36 5.43 6.94
C LYS A 447 28.18 4.15 6.75
N LYS A 448 27.90 3.10 7.53
CA LYS A 448 28.66 1.86 7.54
C LYS A 448 28.43 1.00 6.28
N GLY A 449 27.18 0.86 5.85
CA GLY A 449 26.81 0.00 4.73
C GLY A 449 26.66 0.72 3.39
N ARG A 450 26.30 2.00 3.41
CA ARG A 450 26.02 2.82 2.21
C ARG A 450 25.07 2.10 1.24
N ARG A 451 24.00 1.53 1.77
CA ARG A 451 22.99 0.78 0.99
C ARG A 451 22.29 1.69 -0.01
N THR A 452 22.17 1.21 -1.25
CA THR A 452 21.48 1.86 -2.36
C THR A 452 20.38 0.97 -2.92
N GLY A 453 19.46 1.53 -3.69
CA GLY A 453 18.38 0.82 -4.34
C GLY A 453 18.12 1.40 -5.73
N LEU A 454 19.10 1.21 -6.65
CA LEU A 454 18.95 1.60 -8.04
C LEU A 454 18.02 0.64 -8.77
N GLY A 455 16.88 1.16 -9.20
CA GLY A 455 15.87 0.40 -9.92
C GLY A 455 15.63 0.91 -11.33
N PHE A 456 14.50 0.49 -11.86
CA PHE A 456 14.01 0.94 -13.17
C PHE A 456 12.50 1.11 -13.17
N THR A 457 11.99 1.77 -14.19
CA THR A 457 10.56 1.87 -14.53
C THR A 457 10.37 1.69 -16.03
N ALA A 458 9.13 1.56 -16.49
CA ALA A 458 8.81 1.46 -17.91
C ALA A 458 9.32 0.19 -18.63
N LEU A 459 9.46 -0.95 -17.95
CA LEU A 459 9.89 -2.18 -18.61
C LEU A 459 8.88 -2.63 -19.67
N ALA A 460 7.60 -2.62 -19.36
CA ALA A 460 6.57 -3.03 -20.31
C ALA A 460 6.51 -2.11 -21.54
N ASP A 461 6.69 -0.80 -21.34
CA ASP A 461 6.76 0.15 -22.45
C ASP A 461 8.00 -0.02 -23.29
N ALA A 462 9.14 -0.31 -22.68
CA ALA A 462 10.38 -0.57 -23.42
C ALA A 462 10.28 -1.83 -24.28
N ILE A 463 9.68 -2.90 -23.75
CA ILE A 463 9.43 -4.15 -24.48
C ILE A 463 8.46 -3.90 -25.65
N ALA A 464 7.36 -3.20 -25.38
CA ALA A 464 6.38 -2.86 -26.43
C ALA A 464 6.98 -1.93 -27.50
N ALA A 465 7.84 -0.98 -27.12
CA ALA A 465 8.55 -0.11 -28.04
C ALA A 465 9.49 -0.85 -28.99
N LEU A 466 9.97 -2.02 -28.57
CA LEU A 466 10.74 -2.96 -29.41
C LEU A 466 9.87 -3.85 -30.31
N ASN A 467 8.55 -3.60 -30.36
CA ASN A 467 7.54 -4.43 -31.03
C ASN A 467 7.44 -5.86 -30.48
N LEU A 468 7.77 -6.06 -29.20
CA LEU A 468 7.66 -7.34 -28.52
C LEU A 468 6.42 -7.37 -27.61
N LYS A 469 5.79 -8.54 -27.51
CA LYS A 469 4.74 -8.79 -26.54
C LYS A 469 5.38 -9.08 -25.18
N PHE A 470 4.87 -8.46 -24.09
CA PHE A 470 5.50 -8.46 -22.77
C PHE A 470 5.78 -9.85 -22.18
N ASP A 471 4.96 -10.84 -22.50
CA ASP A 471 5.06 -12.23 -22.04
C ASP A 471 5.61 -13.20 -23.08
N SER A 472 6.22 -12.71 -24.17
CA SER A 472 6.87 -13.53 -25.18
C SER A 472 8.27 -13.98 -24.76
N GLU A 473 8.76 -15.07 -25.33
CA GLU A 473 10.13 -15.57 -25.08
C GLU A 473 11.18 -14.54 -25.54
N GLU A 474 10.93 -13.81 -26.63
CA GLU A 474 11.82 -12.74 -27.12
C GLU A 474 11.89 -11.58 -26.10
N ALA A 475 10.77 -11.27 -25.43
CA ALA A 475 10.74 -10.28 -24.35
C ALA A 475 11.55 -10.73 -23.14
N LEU A 476 11.50 -12.02 -22.79
CA LEU A 476 12.34 -12.58 -21.71
C LEU A 476 13.82 -12.44 -22.02
N VAL A 477 14.23 -12.75 -23.26
CA VAL A 477 15.63 -12.61 -23.72
C VAL A 477 16.06 -11.14 -23.71
N ALA A 478 15.20 -10.22 -24.16
CA ALA A 478 15.47 -8.80 -24.15
C ALA A 478 15.64 -8.28 -22.71
N ALA A 479 14.75 -8.68 -21.80
CA ALA A 479 14.81 -8.31 -20.39
C ALA A 479 16.09 -8.86 -19.72
N GLU A 480 16.49 -10.11 -20.00
CA GLU A 480 17.73 -10.66 -19.46
C GLU A 480 18.96 -9.84 -19.90
N LYS A 481 19.01 -9.48 -21.18
CA LYS A 481 20.11 -8.68 -21.71
C LYS A 481 20.15 -7.27 -21.09
N MET A 482 18.98 -6.63 -20.88
CA MET A 482 18.90 -5.35 -20.17
C MET A 482 19.41 -5.47 -18.74
N MET A 483 18.95 -6.48 -18.00
CA MET A 483 19.35 -6.67 -16.60
C MET A 483 20.82 -7.04 -16.45
N ARG A 484 21.36 -7.79 -17.38
CA ARG A 484 22.79 -8.12 -17.42
C ARG A 484 23.65 -6.87 -17.56
N VAL A 485 23.32 -5.98 -18.51
CA VAL A 485 24.04 -4.70 -18.71
C VAL A 485 23.87 -3.79 -17.48
N LYS A 486 22.68 -3.77 -16.90
CA LYS A 486 22.41 -3.00 -15.67
C LYS A 486 23.32 -3.47 -14.52
N CYS A 487 23.37 -4.78 -14.27
CA CYS A 487 24.16 -5.36 -13.19
C CYS A 487 25.66 -5.06 -13.38
N GLU A 488 26.19 -5.20 -14.59
CA GLU A 488 27.59 -4.89 -14.92
C GLU A 488 27.91 -3.42 -14.61
N ALA A 489 27.13 -2.49 -15.15
CA ALA A 489 27.33 -1.05 -15.00
C ALA A 489 27.26 -0.56 -13.56
N GLU A 490 26.27 -1.03 -12.78
CA GLU A 490 26.09 -0.61 -11.39
C GLU A 490 27.20 -1.13 -10.46
N PHE A 491 27.70 -2.35 -10.71
CA PHE A 491 28.83 -2.89 -9.96
C PHE A 491 30.15 -2.21 -10.36
N GLU A 492 30.39 -2.00 -11.63
CA GLU A 492 31.56 -1.25 -12.10
C GLU A 492 31.61 0.15 -11.48
N SER A 493 30.48 0.87 -11.47
CA SER A 493 30.36 2.19 -10.84
C SER A 493 30.68 2.13 -9.34
N SER A 494 30.14 1.12 -8.62
CA SER A 494 30.37 0.96 -7.19
C SER A 494 31.84 0.60 -6.86
N ILE A 495 32.50 -0.16 -7.72
CA ILE A 495 33.94 -0.49 -7.60
C ILE A 495 34.78 0.77 -7.87
N ASP A 496 34.51 1.51 -8.93
CA ASP A 496 35.20 2.74 -9.23
C ASP A 496 35.05 3.77 -8.11
N MET A 497 33.83 3.91 -7.54
CA MET A 497 33.60 4.74 -6.35
C MET A 497 34.35 4.22 -5.12
N ALA A 498 34.54 2.91 -4.96
CA ALA A 498 35.36 2.39 -3.87
C ALA A 498 36.85 2.84 -4.02
N ILE A 499 37.37 2.88 -5.24
CA ILE A 499 38.72 3.41 -5.53
C ILE A 499 38.79 4.91 -5.27
N GLU A 500 37.76 5.66 -5.68
CA GLU A 500 37.66 7.12 -5.57
C GLU A 500 37.38 7.63 -4.16
N ARG A 501 36.42 6.97 -3.46
CA ARG A 501 35.79 7.48 -2.24
C ARG A 501 35.96 6.55 -1.03
N GLY A 502 36.56 5.35 -1.25
CA GLY A 502 36.67 4.27 -0.27
C GLY A 502 35.52 3.27 -0.34
N LYS A 503 35.80 2.01 -0.06
CA LYS A 503 34.85 0.91 0.03
C LYS A 503 33.97 1.05 1.28
N PHE A 504 32.82 0.36 1.34
CA PHE A 504 32.05 0.32 2.58
C PHE A 504 32.84 -0.36 3.70
N ASP A 505 32.63 0.08 4.96
CA ASP A 505 33.53 -0.21 6.07
C ASP A 505 33.73 -1.70 6.37
N SER A 506 32.71 -2.52 6.15
CA SER A 506 32.72 -3.94 6.50
C SER A 506 33.14 -4.85 5.32
N PHE A 507 33.60 -4.29 4.19
CA PHE A 507 33.93 -5.09 3.02
C PHE A 507 35.07 -6.10 3.30
N ASP A 508 34.77 -7.38 3.09
CA ASP A 508 35.67 -8.50 3.27
C ASP A 508 35.50 -9.51 2.11
N PRO A 509 36.57 -9.76 1.31
CA PRO A 509 36.51 -10.67 0.17
C PRO A 509 36.16 -12.13 0.54
N GLU A 510 36.52 -12.59 1.73
CA GLU A 510 36.19 -13.96 2.18
C GLU A 510 34.68 -14.08 2.48
N ILE A 511 34.09 -13.07 3.10
CA ILE A 511 32.65 -13.00 3.35
C ILE A 511 31.87 -12.89 2.05
N GLU A 512 32.32 -12.05 1.10
CA GLU A 512 31.66 -11.87 -0.21
C GLU A 512 31.44 -13.19 -0.93
N GLN A 513 32.41 -14.12 -0.92
CA GLN A 513 32.33 -15.42 -1.60
C GLN A 513 31.23 -16.33 -1.05
N THR A 514 30.71 -16.06 0.15
CA THR A 514 29.60 -16.85 0.75
C THR A 514 28.25 -16.51 0.13
N SER A 515 28.12 -15.39 -0.58
CA SER A 515 26.87 -14.98 -1.24
C SER A 515 26.66 -15.73 -2.56
N GLU A 516 25.52 -16.38 -2.73
CA GLU A 516 25.15 -16.99 -4.02
C GLU A 516 25.04 -15.94 -5.14
N PHE A 517 24.66 -14.70 -4.80
CA PHE A 517 24.67 -13.59 -5.78
C PHE A 517 26.09 -13.28 -6.28
N ILE A 518 27.05 -13.22 -5.38
CA ILE A 518 28.47 -12.95 -5.74
C ILE A 518 29.08 -14.13 -6.51
N GLN A 519 28.65 -15.36 -6.19
CA GLN A 519 29.04 -16.55 -6.98
C GLN A 519 28.48 -16.49 -8.42
N MET A 520 27.26 -15.98 -8.59
CA MET A 520 26.72 -15.69 -9.92
C MET A 520 27.57 -14.62 -10.63
N MET A 521 27.95 -13.55 -9.93
CA MET A 521 28.84 -12.52 -10.47
C MET A 521 30.19 -13.08 -10.93
N GLN A 522 30.79 -13.98 -10.15
CA GLN A 522 32.05 -14.67 -10.51
C GLN A 522 31.90 -15.44 -11.82
N LYS A 523 30.78 -16.10 -12.02
CA LYS A 523 30.50 -16.90 -13.21
C LYS A 523 30.21 -16.05 -14.45
N GLU A 524 29.35 -15.03 -14.31
CA GLU A 524 28.84 -14.29 -15.45
C GLU A 524 29.60 -13.00 -15.78
N PHE A 525 30.27 -12.41 -14.77
CA PHE A 525 31.05 -11.15 -14.90
C PHE A 525 32.43 -11.31 -14.28
N PRO A 526 33.25 -12.25 -14.74
CA PRO A 526 34.53 -12.61 -14.07
C PRO A 526 35.51 -11.43 -13.95
N LYS A 527 35.51 -10.49 -14.88
CA LYS A 527 36.35 -9.28 -14.81
C LYS A 527 35.91 -8.32 -13.73
N VAL A 528 34.59 -8.06 -13.66
CA VAL A 528 33.96 -7.20 -12.61
C VAL A 528 34.19 -7.82 -11.24
N TYR A 529 33.98 -9.14 -11.11
CA TYR A 529 34.24 -9.88 -9.90
C TYR A 529 35.71 -9.76 -9.43
N GLN A 530 36.69 -9.97 -10.32
CA GLN A 530 38.09 -9.84 -9.96
C GLN A 530 38.43 -8.42 -9.46
N ARG A 531 37.95 -7.38 -10.14
CA ARG A 531 38.14 -6.00 -9.71
C ARG A 531 37.48 -5.74 -8.36
N MET A 532 36.27 -6.26 -8.13
CA MET A 532 35.57 -6.14 -6.85
C MET A 532 36.34 -6.79 -5.70
N MET A 533 36.94 -7.97 -5.92
CA MET A 533 37.73 -8.65 -4.91
C MET A 533 39.03 -7.90 -4.58
N GLU A 534 39.60 -7.22 -5.56
CA GLU A 534 40.83 -6.45 -5.39
C GLU A 534 40.58 -5.09 -4.72
N PHE A 535 39.62 -4.31 -5.21
CA PHE A 535 39.40 -2.93 -4.78
C PHE A 535 38.23 -2.75 -3.78
N GLY A 536 37.37 -3.75 -3.67
CA GLY A 536 36.10 -3.64 -2.95
C GLY A 536 35.02 -2.95 -3.78
N ARG A 537 33.87 -2.71 -3.15
CA ARG A 537 32.77 -1.90 -3.66
C ARG A 537 32.31 -0.87 -2.65
N ARG A 538 31.73 0.23 -3.12
CA ARG A 538 31.32 1.36 -2.30
C ARG A 538 30.05 1.08 -1.48
N ASN A 539 29.14 0.26 -1.99
CA ASN A 539 27.79 0.06 -1.48
C ASN A 539 27.56 -1.41 -1.12
N ILE A 540 27.09 -1.71 0.08
CA ILE A 540 26.85 -3.08 0.59
C ILE A 540 25.76 -3.83 -0.20
N SER A 541 24.77 -3.12 -0.71
CA SER A 541 23.77 -3.59 -1.69
C SER A 541 23.43 -2.45 -2.62
N ILE A 542 23.09 -2.75 -3.86
CA ILE A 542 23.12 -1.79 -4.96
C ILE A 542 21.73 -1.57 -5.55
N SER A 543 21.03 -2.63 -5.96
CA SER A 543 19.84 -2.55 -6.79
C SER A 543 18.60 -3.20 -6.21
N THR A 544 17.45 -2.67 -6.61
CA THR A 544 16.11 -3.17 -6.27
C THR A 544 15.11 -2.84 -7.37
N VAL A 545 13.91 -3.44 -7.35
CA VAL A 545 12.82 -3.04 -8.22
C VAL A 545 11.64 -2.58 -7.37
N ALA A 546 11.54 -1.27 -7.19
CA ALA A 546 10.46 -0.64 -6.47
C ALA A 546 9.18 -0.53 -7.34
N PRO A 547 7.98 -0.33 -6.73
CA PRO A 547 6.72 -0.25 -7.49
C PRO A 547 6.66 0.91 -8.47
N THR A 548 7.33 2.02 -8.20
CA THR A 548 7.36 3.27 -9.00
C THR A 548 5.99 3.85 -9.37
N GLY A 549 4.92 3.53 -8.62
CA GLY A 549 3.54 3.86 -9.01
C GLY A 549 3.27 5.35 -9.29
N THR A 550 3.76 6.27 -8.43
CA THR A 550 3.63 7.71 -8.69
C THR A 550 4.67 8.21 -9.69
N LEU A 551 5.87 7.62 -9.70
CA LEU A 551 6.94 8.00 -10.62
C LEU A 551 6.55 7.70 -12.07
N SER A 552 5.99 6.52 -12.33
CA SER A 552 5.52 6.13 -13.65
C SER A 552 4.41 7.04 -14.17
N MET A 553 3.54 7.54 -13.28
CA MET A 553 2.53 8.53 -13.63
C MET A 553 3.16 9.85 -14.08
N LEU A 554 4.20 10.34 -13.37
CA LEU A 554 4.94 11.56 -13.77
C LEU A 554 5.78 11.34 -15.02
N ALA A 555 6.35 10.14 -15.19
CA ALA A 555 7.09 9.76 -16.40
C ALA A 555 6.17 9.35 -17.57
N GLN A 556 4.85 9.30 -17.34
CA GLN A 556 3.86 8.88 -18.32
C GLN A 556 4.18 7.52 -18.95
N SER A 557 4.50 6.52 -18.09
CA SER A 557 4.98 5.20 -18.47
C SER A 557 4.41 4.09 -17.59
N SER A 558 4.71 2.83 -17.92
CA SER A 558 4.41 1.66 -17.08
C SER A 558 5.27 1.63 -15.80
N SER A 559 4.79 0.96 -14.77
CA SER A 559 5.39 0.95 -13.42
C SER A 559 6.37 -0.21 -13.23
N GLY A 560 7.61 0.07 -12.87
CA GLY A 560 8.59 -0.95 -12.47
C GLY A 560 8.66 -2.14 -13.44
N ILE A 561 8.47 -3.35 -12.89
CA ILE A 561 8.41 -4.61 -13.64
C ILE A 561 6.99 -4.97 -14.10
N GLU A 562 5.99 -4.14 -13.78
CA GLU A 562 4.60 -4.50 -14.03
C GLU A 562 4.23 -4.35 -15.51
N PRO A 563 3.38 -5.25 -16.05
CA PRO A 563 2.74 -5.03 -17.35
C PRO A 563 1.81 -3.82 -17.28
N VAL A 564 1.45 -3.28 -18.44
CA VAL A 564 0.43 -2.23 -18.51
C VAL A 564 -0.91 -2.78 -17.99
N PHE A 565 -1.53 -2.06 -17.06
CA PHE A 565 -2.76 -2.55 -16.43
C PHE A 565 -3.96 -2.50 -17.37
N MET A 566 -4.16 -1.37 -18.08
CA MET A 566 -5.22 -1.17 -19.07
C MET A 566 -4.70 -0.32 -20.23
N LEU A 567 -5.12 -0.65 -21.44
CA LEU A 567 -4.76 0.10 -22.65
C LEU A 567 -5.52 1.42 -22.74
N SER A 568 -6.78 1.41 -22.32
CA SER A 568 -7.65 2.57 -22.34
C SER A 568 -8.70 2.51 -21.22
N TYR A 569 -9.17 3.68 -20.77
CA TYR A 569 -10.30 3.78 -19.86
C TYR A 569 -11.16 5.00 -20.18
N LYS A 570 -12.44 4.95 -19.80
CA LYS A 570 -13.36 6.07 -19.99
C LYS A 570 -13.32 7.01 -18.80
N ARG A 571 -13.08 8.28 -19.05
CA ARG A 571 -13.15 9.38 -18.09
C ARG A 571 -14.39 10.19 -18.34
N ARG A 572 -15.12 10.54 -17.29
CA ARG A 572 -16.31 11.38 -17.34
C ARG A 572 -16.00 12.74 -16.74
N ARG A 573 -16.39 13.79 -17.48
CA ARG A 573 -16.29 15.18 -17.02
C ARG A 573 -17.69 15.77 -17.02
N LYS A 574 -18.08 16.37 -15.88
CA LYS A 574 -19.32 17.15 -15.81
C LYS A 574 -19.18 18.42 -16.65
N VAL A 575 -20.15 18.67 -17.51
CA VAL A 575 -20.20 19.87 -18.36
C VAL A 575 -20.83 21.00 -17.55
N ASN A 576 -20.16 22.14 -17.46
CA ASN A 576 -20.75 23.32 -16.81
C ASN A 576 -21.90 23.85 -17.62
N THR A 577 -22.97 24.27 -16.95
CA THR A 577 -24.21 24.85 -17.56
C THR A 577 -23.97 26.06 -18.42
N HIS A 578 -22.82 26.73 -18.32
CA HIS A 578 -22.46 27.89 -19.13
C HIS A 578 -21.61 27.56 -20.37
N ASP A 579 -21.24 26.32 -20.59
CA ASP A 579 -20.42 25.87 -21.71
C ASP A 579 -21.34 25.39 -22.86
N THR A 580 -21.82 26.36 -23.66
CA THR A 580 -22.77 26.13 -24.76
C THR A 580 -22.19 25.35 -25.94
N ASN A 581 -20.85 25.20 -26.01
CA ASN A 581 -20.14 24.51 -27.09
C ASN A 581 -19.63 23.11 -26.71
N ALA A 582 -19.84 22.68 -25.47
CA ALA A 582 -19.37 21.36 -25.02
C ALA A 582 -20.25 20.25 -25.57
N ARG A 583 -19.60 19.20 -26.11
CA ARG A 583 -20.28 17.95 -26.47
C ARG A 583 -20.87 17.31 -25.22
N ILE A 584 -22.15 16.95 -25.25
CA ILE A 584 -22.83 16.22 -24.18
C ILE A 584 -23.02 14.78 -24.68
N ASP A 585 -22.40 13.84 -23.98
CA ASP A 585 -22.49 12.42 -24.32
C ASP A 585 -23.67 11.73 -23.62
N PHE A 586 -23.97 12.13 -22.39
CA PHE A 586 -25.16 11.68 -21.66
C PHE A 586 -25.54 12.65 -20.53
N LYS A 587 -26.78 12.50 -20.04
CA LYS A 587 -27.24 13.15 -18.81
C LYS A 587 -27.47 12.09 -17.76
N ASP A 588 -27.04 12.38 -16.52
CA ASP A 588 -27.31 11.49 -15.39
C ASP A 588 -28.77 11.65 -14.88
N ASP A 589 -29.14 10.81 -13.91
CA ASP A 589 -30.47 10.80 -13.31
C ASP A 589 -30.82 12.09 -12.54
N MET A 590 -29.83 12.92 -12.27
CA MET A 590 -29.99 14.23 -11.64
C MET A 590 -30.12 15.37 -12.68
N GLY A 591 -30.03 15.05 -13.98
CA GLY A 591 -30.13 15.98 -15.09
C GLY A 591 -28.82 16.69 -15.45
N ASP A 592 -27.72 16.32 -14.80
CA ASP A 592 -26.40 16.87 -15.08
C ASP A 592 -25.85 16.32 -16.40
N SER A 593 -25.25 17.23 -17.19
CA SER A 593 -24.66 16.89 -18.48
C SER A 593 -23.22 16.44 -18.31
N TRP A 594 -22.85 15.33 -18.98
CA TRP A 594 -21.52 14.74 -18.89
C TRP A 594 -20.92 14.54 -20.28
N GLN A 595 -19.62 14.77 -20.34
CA GLN A 595 -18.77 14.42 -21.46
C GLN A 595 -17.95 13.19 -21.10
N GLU A 596 -17.95 12.20 -21.97
CA GLU A 596 -17.18 10.97 -21.84
C GLU A 596 -16.08 10.96 -22.91
N PHE A 597 -14.85 10.69 -22.50
CA PHE A 597 -13.72 10.53 -23.42
C PHE A 597 -12.82 9.38 -22.98
N THR A 598 -12.27 8.71 -23.98
CA THR A 598 -11.34 7.61 -23.78
C THR A 598 -9.95 8.19 -23.48
N VAL A 599 -9.37 7.77 -22.37
CA VAL A 599 -7.99 8.05 -21.99
C VAL A 599 -7.17 6.81 -22.29
N TYR A 600 -6.24 6.93 -23.19
CA TYR A 600 -5.32 5.84 -23.56
C TYR A 600 -4.07 5.88 -22.68
N HIS A 601 -3.44 4.72 -22.47
CA HIS A 601 -2.09 4.65 -21.95
C HIS A 601 -1.14 5.52 -22.78
N HIS A 602 -0.25 6.28 -22.16
CA HIS A 602 0.53 7.33 -22.85
C HIS A 602 1.37 6.76 -24.00
N LYS A 603 2.04 5.65 -23.78
CA LYS A 603 2.89 5.04 -24.79
C LYS A 603 2.11 4.32 -25.90
N LEU A 604 0.88 3.92 -25.63
CA LEU A 604 -0.06 3.47 -26.68
C LEU A 604 -0.48 4.64 -27.58
N LYS A 605 -0.70 5.83 -27.06
CA LYS A 605 -0.94 7.03 -27.88
C LYS A 605 0.27 7.35 -28.77
N GLU A 606 1.46 7.21 -28.23
CA GLU A 606 2.71 7.40 -28.99
C GLU A 606 2.83 6.37 -30.11
N TRP A 607 2.51 5.08 -29.83
CA TRP A 607 2.42 4.03 -30.85
C TRP A 607 1.40 4.38 -31.94
N MET A 608 0.19 4.84 -31.60
CA MET A 608 -0.82 5.28 -32.55
C MET A 608 -0.32 6.42 -33.43
N SER A 609 0.39 7.38 -32.85
CA SER A 609 0.95 8.53 -33.56
C SER A 609 2.05 8.14 -34.54
N ILE A 610 2.95 7.23 -34.13
CA ILE A 610 4.10 6.79 -34.96
C ILE A 610 3.64 5.88 -36.09
N THR A 611 2.75 4.92 -35.80
CA THR A 611 2.34 3.90 -36.77
C THR A 611 1.16 4.33 -37.64
N GLY A 612 0.43 5.39 -37.26
CA GLY A 612 -0.81 5.81 -37.90
C GLY A 612 -2.00 4.86 -37.66
N LYS A 613 -1.83 3.81 -36.84
CA LYS A 613 -2.87 2.85 -36.48
C LYS A 613 -3.69 3.36 -35.29
N THR A 614 -5.01 3.16 -35.32
CA THR A 614 -5.91 3.56 -34.22
C THR A 614 -6.53 2.37 -33.51
N ASP A 615 -6.43 1.17 -34.09
CA ASP A 615 -6.92 -0.07 -33.50
C ASP A 615 -5.90 -0.62 -32.49
N GLU A 616 -6.23 -0.52 -31.20
CA GLU A 616 -5.36 -0.97 -30.11
C GLU A 616 -5.08 -2.48 -30.14
N THR A 617 -5.92 -3.27 -30.82
CA THR A 617 -5.70 -4.71 -30.96
C THR A 617 -4.49 -5.08 -31.84
N LEU A 618 -4.01 -4.11 -32.63
CA LEU A 618 -2.82 -4.25 -33.45
C LEU A 618 -1.53 -3.83 -32.74
N SER A 619 -1.64 -3.36 -31.50
CA SER A 619 -0.50 -2.89 -30.71
C SER A 619 0.26 -4.04 -30.05
N PRO A 620 1.57 -3.87 -29.77
CA PRO A 620 2.35 -4.84 -28.98
C PRO A 620 1.81 -5.05 -27.55
N TYR A 621 0.96 -4.15 -27.06
CA TYR A 621 0.34 -4.23 -25.75
C TYR A 621 -0.86 -5.17 -25.69
N TYR A 622 -1.49 -5.45 -26.83
CA TYR A 622 -2.74 -6.23 -26.87
C TYR A 622 -2.49 -7.69 -26.44
N GLY A 623 -3.34 -8.17 -25.52
CA GLY A 623 -3.20 -9.51 -24.95
C GLY A 623 -2.02 -9.68 -24.00
N ALA A 624 -1.33 -8.58 -23.61
CA ALA A 624 -0.23 -8.54 -22.65
C ALA A 624 -0.48 -7.53 -21.52
N THR A 625 -1.72 -7.18 -21.26
CA THR A 625 -2.10 -6.37 -20.09
C THR A 625 -2.13 -7.22 -18.81
N ALA A 626 -2.05 -6.56 -17.65
CA ALA A 626 -1.92 -7.23 -16.36
C ALA A 626 -2.92 -8.39 -16.11
N PRO A 627 -4.23 -8.31 -16.48
CA PRO A 627 -5.16 -9.42 -16.33
C PRO A 627 -5.08 -10.47 -17.44
N GLN A 628 -4.34 -10.23 -18.53
CA GLN A 628 -4.32 -11.09 -19.74
C GLN A 628 -3.02 -11.88 -19.90
N ILE A 629 -1.96 -11.47 -19.22
CA ILE A 629 -0.61 -12.03 -19.32
C ILE A 629 -0.57 -13.48 -18.82
N ASP A 630 0.24 -14.32 -19.46
CA ASP A 630 0.57 -15.65 -18.96
C ASP A 630 1.35 -15.56 -17.64
N TRP A 631 0.79 -16.11 -16.58
CA TRP A 631 1.37 -16.01 -15.23
C TRP A 631 2.70 -16.77 -15.11
N ASN A 632 2.89 -17.86 -15.85
CA ASN A 632 4.13 -18.64 -15.82
C ASN A 632 5.27 -17.83 -16.42
N ASN A 633 5.05 -17.23 -17.60
CA ASN A 633 6.05 -16.34 -18.20
C ASN A 633 6.28 -15.07 -17.35
N ARG A 634 5.25 -14.62 -16.64
CA ARG A 634 5.41 -13.52 -15.68
C ARG A 634 6.31 -13.91 -14.49
N VAL A 635 6.21 -15.11 -13.97
CA VAL A 635 7.11 -15.66 -12.93
C VAL A 635 8.54 -15.81 -13.49
N LYS A 636 8.71 -16.35 -14.71
CA LYS A 636 10.03 -16.46 -15.38
C LYS A 636 10.67 -15.10 -15.57
N LEU A 637 9.91 -14.09 -16.03
CA LEU A 637 10.41 -12.72 -16.17
C LEU A 637 10.92 -12.17 -14.85
N GLN A 638 10.16 -12.37 -13.77
CA GLN A 638 10.59 -11.93 -12.43
C GLN A 638 11.85 -12.67 -11.98
N ALA A 639 11.97 -13.96 -12.26
CA ALA A 639 13.16 -14.76 -11.94
C ALA A 639 14.40 -14.25 -12.70
N ILE A 640 14.26 -13.95 -13.99
CA ILE A 640 15.31 -13.35 -14.80
C ILE A 640 15.79 -12.02 -14.21
N VAL A 641 14.86 -11.14 -13.88
CA VAL A 641 15.20 -9.85 -13.26
C VAL A 641 15.84 -10.06 -11.88
N GLN A 642 15.27 -10.96 -11.04
CA GLN A 642 15.77 -11.24 -9.70
C GLN A 642 17.22 -11.75 -9.71
N LYS A 643 17.65 -12.48 -10.73
CA LYS A 643 19.01 -12.98 -10.90
C LYS A 643 20.06 -11.84 -10.86
N TYR A 644 19.71 -10.66 -11.35
CA TYR A 644 20.61 -9.52 -11.48
C TYR A 644 20.31 -8.38 -10.50
N VAL A 645 19.47 -8.60 -9.51
CA VAL A 645 19.07 -7.60 -8.50
C VAL A 645 19.50 -8.03 -7.10
N THR A 646 20.29 -7.19 -6.43
CA THR A 646 20.89 -7.51 -5.11
C THR A 646 19.83 -7.63 -4.00
N HIS A 647 18.82 -6.74 -4.00
CA HIS A 647 17.69 -6.82 -3.10
C HIS A 647 16.58 -7.71 -3.65
N SER A 648 15.34 -7.29 -3.56
CA SER A 648 14.17 -8.01 -4.04
C SER A 648 13.41 -7.18 -5.08
N ILE A 649 12.23 -7.65 -5.44
CA ILE A 649 11.37 -7.05 -6.46
C ILE A 649 9.98 -6.89 -5.87
N SER A 650 9.42 -5.69 -5.93
CA SER A 650 7.99 -5.49 -5.73
C SER A 650 7.24 -5.89 -6.99
N SER A 651 6.48 -6.97 -6.90
CA SER A 651 5.77 -7.53 -8.05
C SER A 651 4.46 -8.16 -7.61
N THR A 652 3.42 -7.91 -8.43
CA THR A 652 2.09 -8.47 -8.23
C THR A 652 1.64 -9.22 -9.47
N ILE A 653 1.25 -10.47 -9.31
CA ILE A 653 0.57 -11.20 -10.39
C ILE A 653 -0.91 -10.92 -10.30
N ASN A 654 -1.45 -10.26 -11.33
CA ASN A 654 -2.87 -9.96 -11.44
C ASN A 654 -3.61 -11.17 -12.03
N LEU A 655 -4.68 -11.58 -11.39
CA LEU A 655 -5.46 -12.75 -11.73
C LEU A 655 -6.92 -12.35 -12.00
N ALA A 656 -7.56 -13.03 -12.95
CA ALA A 656 -8.96 -12.83 -13.24
C ALA A 656 -9.85 -13.22 -12.03
N GLU A 657 -11.06 -12.65 -11.98
CA GLU A 657 -12.01 -12.84 -10.86
C GLU A 657 -12.36 -14.32 -10.63
N ASN A 658 -12.45 -15.11 -11.70
CA ASN A 658 -12.87 -16.51 -11.68
C ASN A 658 -11.72 -17.53 -11.56
N VAL A 659 -10.49 -17.08 -11.22
CA VAL A 659 -9.35 -17.98 -11.05
C VAL A 659 -9.58 -18.94 -9.87
N ALA A 660 -9.17 -20.20 -10.03
CA ALA A 660 -9.25 -21.18 -8.96
C ALA A 660 -8.24 -20.89 -7.83
N VAL A 661 -8.57 -21.31 -6.60
CA VAL A 661 -7.69 -21.14 -5.43
C VAL A 661 -6.37 -21.90 -5.63
N GLU A 662 -6.44 -23.10 -6.21
CA GLU A 662 -5.31 -23.97 -6.48
C GLU A 662 -4.27 -23.31 -7.38
N GLN A 663 -4.70 -22.51 -8.35
CA GLN A 663 -3.80 -21.78 -9.25
C GLN A 663 -2.92 -20.77 -8.52
N VAL A 664 -3.40 -20.17 -7.43
CA VAL A 664 -2.56 -19.32 -6.57
C VAL A 664 -1.44 -20.16 -5.93
N GLY A 665 -1.76 -21.38 -5.53
CA GLY A 665 -0.77 -22.34 -5.00
C GLY A 665 0.28 -22.69 -6.04
N ASP A 666 -0.12 -22.97 -7.28
CA ASP A 666 0.78 -23.31 -8.40
C ASP A 666 1.74 -22.15 -8.71
N ILE A 667 1.21 -20.91 -8.78
CA ILE A 667 2.01 -19.70 -8.99
C ILE A 667 3.07 -19.55 -7.88
N TYR A 668 2.68 -19.74 -6.64
CA TYR A 668 3.58 -19.59 -5.50
C TYR A 668 4.66 -20.68 -5.44
N LEU A 669 4.31 -21.93 -5.77
CA LEU A 669 5.27 -23.03 -5.87
C LEU A 669 6.25 -22.82 -7.04
N GLU A 670 5.76 -22.36 -8.18
CA GLU A 670 6.61 -22.06 -9.33
C GLU A 670 7.56 -20.89 -9.03
N ALA A 671 7.09 -19.87 -8.29
CA ALA A 671 7.92 -18.76 -7.84
C ALA A 671 9.07 -19.23 -6.94
N TRP A 672 8.80 -20.10 -5.97
CA TRP A 672 9.84 -20.68 -5.12
C TRP A 672 10.85 -21.52 -5.92
N LYS A 673 10.38 -22.40 -6.82
CA LYS A 673 11.24 -23.23 -7.67
C LYS A 673 12.15 -22.43 -8.58
N ASN A 674 11.66 -21.28 -9.09
CA ASN A 674 12.45 -20.35 -9.90
C ASN A 674 13.35 -19.41 -9.09
N GLY A 675 13.44 -19.58 -7.77
CA GLY A 675 14.35 -18.86 -6.90
C GLY A 675 13.99 -17.39 -6.68
N LEU A 676 12.70 -17.03 -6.75
CA LEU A 676 12.24 -15.71 -6.39
C LEU A 676 12.45 -15.45 -4.90
N LYS A 677 12.64 -14.19 -4.53
CA LYS A 677 12.75 -13.75 -3.13
C LYS A 677 11.41 -13.42 -2.48
N GLY A 678 10.38 -13.19 -3.27
CA GLY A 678 9.03 -12.91 -2.80
C GLY A 678 8.06 -12.76 -3.96
N ILE A 679 6.78 -12.84 -3.65
CA ILE A 679 5.70 -12.72 -4.64
C ILE A 679 4.37 -12.36 -3.96
N THR A 680 3.54 -11.63 -4.68
CA THR A 680 2.17 -11.30 -4.28
C THR A 680 1.23 -11.57 -5.44
N VAL A 681 0.00 -12.00 -5.15
CA VAL A 681 -1.07 -12.11 -6.14
C VAL A 681 -2.17 -11.10 -5.83
N TYR A 682 -2.84 -10.63 -6.84
CA TYR A 682 -4.06 -9.84 -6.73
C TYR A 682 -5.12 -10.41 -7.66
N ARG A 683 -6.21 -10.93 -7.10
CA ARG A 683 -7.36 -11.40 -7.87
C ARG A 683 -8.35 -10.24 -8.02
N GLU A 684 -8.85 -10.03 -9.25
CA GLU A 684 -9.88 -9.03 -9.53
C GLU A 684 -11.10 -9.25 -8.61
N GLY A 685 -11.56 -8.16 -7.97
CA GLY A 685 -12.68 -8.22 -7.02
C GLY A 685 -12.33 -8.66 -5.58
N SER A 686 -11.08 -9.06 -5.29
CA SER A 686 -10.66 -9.44 -3.93
C SER A 686 -10.60 -8.25 -2.96
N ARG A 687 -10.46 -7.04 -3.47
CA ARG A 687 -10.52 -5.76 -2.73
C ARG A 687 -11.25 -4.71 -3.55
N SER A 688 -11.78 -3.66 -2.90
CA SER A 688 -12.28 -2.48 -3.60
C SER A 688 -11.15 -1.87 -4.44
N GLY A 689 -11.23 -2.01 -5.75
CA GLY A 689 -10.20 -1.56 -6.68
C GLY A 689 -10.14 -0.04 -6.78
N VAL A 690 -8.94 0.51 -6.89
CA VAL A 690 -8.68 1.93 -7.20
C VAL A 690 -8.97 2.23 -8.67
N LEU A 691 -8.84 1.22 -9.54
CA LEU A 691 -9.13 1.30 -10.98
C LEU A 691 -10.26 0.32 -11.31
N VAL A 692 -11.32 0.83 -11.89
CA VAL A 692 -12.45 0.04 -12.37
C VAL A 692 -12.35 -0.03 -13.89
N SER A 693 -12.22 -1.23 -14.45
CA SER A 693 -12.25 -1.47 -15.88
C SER A 693 -13.62 -1.06 -16.43
N THR A 694 -13.62 -0.35 -17.54
CA THR A 694 -14.85 0.06 -18.24
C THR A 694 -15.28 -0.92 -19.32
N GLU A 695 -14.57 -2.01 -19.51
CA GLU A 695 -15.18 -3.11 -20.23
C GLU A 695 -16.45 -3.46 -19.48
N LYS A 696 -17.61 -3.10 -20.06
CA LYS A 696 -18.84 -3.79 -19.75
C LYS A 696 -18.53 -5.25 -20.03
N LYS A 697 -18.10 -6.01 -19.01
CA LYS A 697 -18.55 -7.40 -18.96
C LYS A 697 -20.04 -7.25 -19.19
N GLU A 698 -20.58 -7.79 -20.28
CA GLU A 698 -21.95 -8.22 -20.26
C GLU A 698 -22.04 -9.13 -19.03
N LYS A 699 -22.27 -8.51 -17.87
CA LYS A 699 -22.98 -9.20 -16.84
C LYS A 699 -24.21 -9.67 -17.60
N LYS A 700 -24.36 -10.97 -17.80
CA LYS A 700 -25.70 -11.56 -17.81
C LYS A 700 -26.34 -10.79 -16.69
N ALA A 701 -27.21 -9.90 -17.07
CA ALA A 701 -27.92 -9.04 -16.16
C ALA A 701 -28.54 -9.98 -15.10
N ASP A 702 -27.89 -10.06 -13.93
CA ASP A 702 -28.71 -9.99 -12.75
C ASP A 702 -29.37 -8.65 -12.94
N THR A 703 -30.53 -8.72 -13.51
CA THR A 703 -31.45 -7.63 -13.65
C THR A 703 -31.47 -7.04 -12.27
N ILE A 704 -30.78 -5.88 -12.08
CA ILE A 704 -31.20 -4.97 -11.04
C ILE A 704 -32.62 -4.68 -11.49
N ILE A 705 -33.53 -5.48 -10.98
CA ILE A 705 -34.92 -5.14 -11.03
C ILE A 705 -34.91 -3.83 -10.25
N GLU A 706 -34.97 -2.70 -10.95
CA GLU A 706 -35.40 -1.45 -10.32
C GLU A 706 -36.77 -1.77 -9.77
N PHE A 707 -36.82 -2.18 -8.51
CA PHE A 707 -38.02 -2.23 -7.75
C PHE A 707 -38.42 -0.78 -7.50
N THR A 708 -39.12 -0.19 -8.45
CA THR A 708 -39.93 0.98 -8.16
C THR A 708 -40.97 0.52 -7.16
N ALA A 709 -40.83 1.00 -5.91
CA ALA A 709 -41.80 0.70 -4.88
C ALA A 709 -43.22 0.96 -5.41
N PRO A 710 -44.18 0.02 -5.27
CA PRO A 710 -45.54 0.23 -5.71
C PRO A 710 -46.08 1.54 -5.15
N LYS A 711 -46.74 2.36 -5.97
CA LYS A 711 -47.27 3.64 -5.52
C LYS A 711 -48.22 3.40 -4.35
N ARG A 712 -47.99 4.07 -3.22
CA ARG A 712 -48.81 3.91 -2.03
C ARG A 712 -50.28 4.32 -2.32
N PRO A 713 -51.29 3.44 -2.09
CA PRO A 713 -52.67 3.84 -2.10
C PRO A 713 -52.97 4.88 -1.02
N LYS A 714 -54.01 5.70 -1.22
CA LYS A 714 -54.42 6.67 -0.21
C LYS A 714 -54.80 6.01 1.11
N VAL A 715 -55.40 4.83 1.07
CA VAL A 715 -55.85 4.01 2.20
C VAL A 715 -55.20 2.64 2.14
N LEU A 716 -54.58 2.22 3.23
CA LEU A 716 -54.04 0.87 3.41
C LEU A 716 -54.75 0.18 4.58
N GLU A 717 -55.07 -1.08 4.41
CA GLU A 717 -55.44 -1.93 5.55
C GLU A 717 -54.31 -1.97 6.57
N ALA A 718 -54.63 -2.08 7.85
CA ALA A 718 -53.63 -2.10 8.87
C ALA A 718 -53.95 -3.06 10.00
N GLU A 719 -52.91 -3.72 10.52
CA GLU A 719 -52.97 -4.50 11.75
C GLU A 719 -52.27 -3.77 12.89
N ILE A 720 -52.78 -3.95 14.09
CA ILE A 720 -52.23 -3.38 15.32
C ILE A 720 -51.58 -4.48 16.14
N VAL A 721 -50.31 -4.26 16.48
CA VAL A 721 -49.59 -5.13 17.40
C VAL A 721 -49.12 -4.31 18.60
N ARG A 722 -49.33 -4.82 19.81
CA ARG A 722 -48.95 -4.19 21.06
C ARG A 722 -47.76 -4.91 21.64
N PHE A 723 -46.81 -4.16 22.17
CA PHE A 723 -45.59 -4.69 22.77
C PHE A 723 -45.08 -3.77 23.87
N MET A 724 -44.14 -4.26 24.67
CA MET A 724 -43.44 -3.47 25.68
C MET A 724 -42.12 -2.97 25.11
N ASN A 725 -41.79 -1.71 25.40
CA ASN A 725 -40.45 -1.18 25.21
C ASN A 725 -40.00 -0.62 26.56
N ASP A 726 -38.96 -1.21 27.14
CA ASP A 726 -38.64 -1.06 28.57
C ASP A 726 -39.88 -1.37 29.43
N ASN A 727 -40.35 -0.46 30.26
CA ASN A 727 -41.56 -0.63 31.09
C ASN A 727 -42.78 0.11 30.53
N GLU A 728 -42.74 0.50 29.26
CA GLU A 728 -43.76 1.29 28.60
C GLU A 728 -44.59 0.47 27.62
N HIS A 729 -45.92 0.74 27.56
CA HIS A 729 -46.78 0.12 26.56
C HIS A 729 -46.66 0.81 25.21
N TRP A 730 -46.29 0.06 24.19
CA TRP A 730 -46.14 0.53 22.81
C TRP A 730 -47.08 -0.15 21.85
N ILE A 731 -47.34 0.54 20.74
CA ILE A 731 -48.17 0.04 19.64
C ILE A 731 -47.39 0.13 18.34
N GLY A 732 -47.48 -0.93 17.53
CA GLY A 732 -47.06 -0.97 16.13
C GLY A 732 -48.31 -1.04 15.25
N VAL A 733 -48.43 -0.13 14.29
CA VAL A 733 -49.47 -0.12 13.25
C VAL A 733 -48.79 -0.51 11.95
N VAL A 734 -49.10 -1.69 11.40
CA VAL A 734 -48.52 -2.23 10.17
C VAL A 734 -49.51 -2.03 9.05
N GLY A 735 -49.20 -1.13 8.11
CA GLY A 735 -49.97 -0.92 6.88
C GLY A 735 -49.67 -2.01 5.85
N LEU A 736 -50.72 -2.63 5.31
CA LEU A 736 -50.63 -3.78 4.40
C LEU A 736 -51.01 -3.40 2.99
N LEU A 737 -50.20 -3.82 2.04
CA LEU A 737 -50.54 -3.78 0.61
C LEU A 737 -50.67 -5.20 0.08
N ASN A 738 -51.87 -5.57 -0.36
CA ASN A 738 -52.18 -6.94 -0.81
C ASN A 738 -51.82 -8.01 0.25
N GLY A 739 -52.10 -7.72 1.52
CA GLY A 739 -51.87 -8.61 2.67
C GLY A 739 -50.39 -8.69 3.12
N LYS A 740 -49.48 -7.95 2.50
CA LYS A 740 -48.06 -7.91 2.88
C LYS A 740 -47.68 -6.59 3.57
N PRO A 741 -46.80 -6.61 4.60
CA PRO A 741 -46.31 -5.40 5.24
C PRO A 741 -45.70 -4.44 4.23
N TYR A 742 -46.23 -3.21 4.20
CA TYR A 742 -45.78 -2.16 3.29
C TYR A 742 -45.17 -0.98 4.06
N GLU A 743 -45.71 -0.70 5.25
CA GLU A 743 -45.23 0.36 6.15
C GLU A 743 -45.50 0.01 7.60
N ILE A 744 -44.69 0.58 8.51
CA ILE A 744 -44.88 0.42 9.95
C ILE A 744 -44.82 1.77 10.66
N PHE A 745 -45.66 1.98 11.67
CA PHE A 745 -45.65 3.12 12.54
C PHE A 745 -45.58 2.61 13.97
N THR A 746 -44.77 3.21 14.84
CA THR A 746 -44.58 2.78 16.22
C THR A 746 -44.64 3.96 17.19
N GLY A 747 -45.32 3.80 18.32
CA GLY A 747 -45.39 4.83 19.33
C GLY A 747 -45.95 4.32 20.66
N LYS A 748 -45.90 5.15 21.72
CA LYS A 748 -46.44 4.85 23.03
C LYS A 748 -47.95 4.90 23.00
N THR A 749 -48.63 4.04 23.82
CA THR A 749 -50.08 4.01 23.94
C THR A 749 -50.62 5.04 24.92
N GLU A 750 -49.79 5.72 25.71
CA GLU A 750 -50.24 6.55 26.85
C GLU A 750 -50.36 8.05 26.56
N ASP A 751 -49.73 8.56 25.47
CA ASP A 751 -49.53 9.99 25.35
C ASP A 751 -50.60 10.75 24.56
N VAL A 752 -51.41 10.17 23.69
CA VAL A 752 -52.52 10.85 22.95
C VAL A 752 -53.34 9.83 22.17
N PHE A 753 -52.98 8.59 22.21
CA PHE A 753 -53.47 7.50 21.40
C PHE A 753 -54.14 6.41 22.25
N VAL A 754 -55.36 6.60 22.60
CA VAL A 754 -56.15 5.54 23.25
C VAL A 754 -56.87 4.74 22.15
N ILE A 755 -56.21 3.69 21.63
CA ILE A 755 -56.91 2.70 20.81
C ILE A 755 -57.42 1.58 21.74
N PRO A 756 -58.72 1.30 21.80
CA PRO A 756 -59.25 0.24 22.63
C PRO A 756 -58.56 -1.10 22.42
N LEU A 757 -58.33 -1.89 23.47
CA LEU A 757 -57.65 -3.18 23.41
C LEU A 757 -58.35 -4.20 22.47
N SER A 758 -59.63 -4.03 22.22
CA SER A 758 -60.45 -4.84 21.32
C SER A 758 -60.14 -4.58 19.84
N VAL A 759 -59.57 -3.43 19.49
CA VAL A 759 -59.25 -3.05 18.13
C VAL A 759 -57.92 -3.69 17.71
N LYS A 760 -57.96 -4.62 16.77
CA LYS A 760 -56.78 -5.33 16.21
C LYS A 760 -56.47 -4.94 14.77
N THR A 761 -57.44 -4.40 14.04
CA THR A 761 -57.34 -4.03 12.62
C THR A 761 -57.94 -2.64 12.40
N GLY A 762 -57.59 -2.04 11.27
CA GLY A 762 -58.05 -0.72 10.84
C GLY A 762 -57.45 -0.31 9.50
N TRP A 763 -57.37 0.97 9.27
CA TRP A 763 -56.82 1.55 8.03
C TRP A 763 -55.88 2.70 8.32
N VAL A 764 -54.77 2.77 7.62
CA VAL A 764 -53.89 3.96 7.60
C VAL A 764 -54.23 4.80 6.37
N ILE A 765 -54.68 6.02 6.61
CA ILE A 765 -55.10 6.99 5.60
C ILE A 765 -54.02 8.03 5.45
N GLN A 766 -53.52 8.23 4.22
CA GLN A 766 -52.62 9.32 3.90
C GLN A 766 -53.39 10.56 3.44
N ASN A 767 -53.27 11.64 4.19
CA ASN A 767 -53.83 12.95 3.90
C ASN A 767 -52.69 13.96 3.65
N GLN A 768 -53.05 15.14 3.13
CA GLN A 768 -52.17 16.31 3.04
C GLN A 768 -52.62 17.35 4.06
N THR A 769 -51.69 18.02 4.72
CA THR A 769 -51.95 19.21 5.52
C THR A 769 -52.02 20.43 4.59
N ASP A 770 -52.56 21.52 5.11
CA ASP A 770 -52.67 22.83 4.36
C ASP A 770 -51.31 23.34 3.84
N ASP A 771 -50.19 22.94 4.49
CA ASP A 771 -48.84 23.24 4.10
C ASP A 771 -48.28 22.26 3.04
N GLY A 772 -49.10 21.35 2.50
CA GLY A 772 -48.70 20.37 1.49
C GLY A 772 -47.96 19.15 2.02
N ASN A 773 -47.71 19.06 3.33
CA ASN A 773 -47.00 17.93 3.94
C ASN A 773 -47.92 16.71 4.09
N LYS A 774 -47.32 15.51 4.05
CA LYS A 774 -48.06 14.25 4.23
C LYS A 774 -48.41 14.05 5.69
N ARG A 775 -49.73 13.81 5.98
CA ARG A 775 -50.27 13.40 7.28
C ARG A 775 -50.76 11.96 7.17
N TYR A 776 -50.52 11.15 8.17
CA TYR A 776 -51.02 9.78 8.28
C TYR A 776 -51.94 9.68 9.45
N ASP A 777 -53.17 9.21 9.19
CA ASP A 777 -54.26 9.06 10.15
C ASP A 777 -54.59 7.58 10.29
N PHE A 778 -54.97 7.12 11.48
CA PHE A 778 -55.45 5.75 11.69
C PHE A 778 -56.95 5.75 11.91
N GLN A 779 -57.67 4.92 11.14
CA GLN A 779 -59.11 4.79 11.25
C GLN A 779 -59.46 3.34 11.64
N TYR A 780 -60.40 3.18 12.55
CA TYR A 780 -60.94 1.87 12.92
C TYR A 780 -62.42 1.94 13.11
N THR A 781 -63.09 0.77 13.12
CA THR A 781 -64.53 0.65 13.45
C THR A 781 -64.65 0.28 14.92
N ASP A 782 -65.44 1.03 15.68
CA ASP A 782 -65.71 0.74 17.08
C ASP A 782 -66.74 -0.40 17.23
N LYS A 783 -67.00 -0.79 18.47
CA LYS A 783 -67.97 -1.88 18.83
C LYS A 783 -69.43 -1.56 18.47
N ASP A 784 -69.72 -0.28 18.24
CA ASP A 784 -71.07 0.18 17.85
C ASP A 784 -71.16 0.44 16.33
N GLY A 785 -70.13 0.10 15.55
CA GLY A 785 -70.09 0.17 14.11
C GLY A 785 -69.70 1.55 13.56
N TYR A 786 -69.33 2.51 14.40
CA TYR A 786 -68.89 3.85 13.94
C TYR A 786 -67.41 3.86 13.57
N LYS A 787 -67.08 4.64 12.54
CA LYS A 787 -65.68 4.88 12.14
C LYS A 787 -65.08 5.97 13.01
N VAL A 788 -64.07 5.59 13.79
CA VAL A 788 -63.28 6.49 14.60
C VAL A 788 -61.93 6.77 13.90
N THR A 789 -61.58 8.04 13.71
CA THR A 789 -60.32 8.45 13.07
C THR A 789 -59.43 9.14 14.08
N ILE A 790 -58.21 8.67 14.18
CA ILE A 790 -57.17 9.27 14.99
C ILE A 790 -56.22 10.00 14.04
N GLU A 791 -56.17 11.31 14.14
CA GLU A 791 -55.44 12.15 13.21
C GLU A 791 -53.95 12.34 13.60
N GLY A 792 -53.09 12.31 12.61
CA GLY A 792 -51.69 12.71 12.72
C GLY A 792 -50.81 11.77 13.53
N LEU A 793 -50.72 10.48 13.13
CA LEU A 793 -49.79 9.50 13.72
C LEU A 793 -48.37 10.04 13.94
N SER A 794 -47.88 10.91 13.08
CA SER A 794 -46.53 11.51 13.14
C SER A 794 -46.36 12.56 14.25
N ARG A 795 -47.47 13.11 14.78
CA ARG A 795 -47.41 14.15 15.83
C ARG A 795 -47.30 13.57 17.24
N SER A 796 -47.71 12.33 17.37
CA SER A 796 -47.88 11.66 18.68
C SER A 796 -46.76 10.69 18.98
N PHE A 797 -45.84 10.44 18.03
CA PHE A 797 -44.81 9.43 18.19
C PHE A 797 -43.43 10.07 18.43
N ASN A 798 -42.61 9.44 19.27
CA ASN A 798 -41.23 9.85 19.51
C ASN A 798 -40.45 9.96 18.20
N LYS A 799 -39.80 11.09 17.96
CA LYS A 799 -39.15 11.43 16.70
C LYS A 799 -38.03 10.44 16.28
N GLU A 800 -37.32 9.89 17.24
CA GLU A 800 -36.23 8.95 16.96
C GLU A 800 -36.81 7.63 16.46
N TYR A 801 -37.72 7.01 17.19
CA TYR A 801 -38.35 5.74 16.77
C TYR A 801 -39.26 5.91 15.55
N TRP A 802 -39.81 7.09 15.32
CA TRP A 802 -40.48 7.44 14.08
C TRP A 802 -39.52 7.38 12.86
N ASN A 803 -38.30 7.85 13.02
CA ASN A 803 -37.30 7.80 11.95
C ASN A 803 -36.87 6.35 11.64
N TYR A 804 -36.69 5.49 12.66
CA TYR A 804 -36.40 4.08 12.43
C TYR A 804 -37.57 3.36 11.74
N ALA A 805 -38.80 3.61 12.18
CA ALA A 805 -40.00 3.07 11.54
C ALA A 805 -40.13 3.53 10.07
N LYS A 806 -39.79 4.77 9.78
CA LYS A 806 -39.75 5.32 8.41
C LYS A 806 -38.75 4.63 7.54
N LEU A 807 -37.50 4.36 8.02
CA LEU A 807 -36.48 3.63 7.30
C LEU A 807 -36.91 2.19 7.03
N ILE A 808 -37.46 1.49 8.04
CA ILE A 808 -38.03 0.13 7.88
C ILE A 808 -39.15 0.13 6.86
N SER A 809 -40.06 1.11 6.90
CA SER A 809 -41.09 1.28 5.89
C SER A 809 -40.51 1.46 4.48
N GLY A 810 -39.43 2.19 4.33
CA GLY A 810 -38.70 2.33 3.07
C GLY A 810 -38.19 0.98 2.52
N ILE A 811 -37.64 0.17 3.39
CA ILE A 811 -37.10 -1.17 3.05
C ILE A 811 -38.24 -2.14 2.69
N LEU A 812 -39.36 -2.13 3.47
CA LEU A 812 -40.54 -2.94 3.19
C LEU A 812 -41.15 -2.61 1.81
N ARG A 813 -41.27 -1.31 1.47
CA ARG A 813 -41.76 -0.83 0.18
C ARG A 813 -40.93 -1.31 -1.00
N GLN A 814 -39.63 -1.45 -0.80
CA GLN A 814 -38.72 -1.97 -1.82
C GLN A 814 -38.72 -3.51 -1.93
N GLY A 815 -39.62 -4.21 -1.20
CA GLY A 815 -39.83 -5.63 -1.36
C GLY A 815 -38.72 -6.53 -0.78
N MET A 816 -37.93 -6.03 0.16
CA MET A 816 -36.95 -6.88 0.85
C MET A 816 -37.66 -8.04 1.57
N PRO A 817 -37.20 -9.30 1.43
CA PRO A 817 -37.81 -10.44 2.11
C PRO A 817 -37.88 -10.23 3.62
N LEU A 818 -39.08 -10.49 4.23
CA LEU A 818 -39.31 -10.23 5.66
C LEU A 818 -38.27 -10.87 6.60
N PRO A 819 -37.78 -12.11 6.37
CA PRO A 819 -36.73 -12.67 7.23
C PRO A 819 -35.48 -11.79 7.25
N LYS A 820 -35.08 -11.19 6.09
CA LYS A 820 -33.92 -10.29 6.05
C LYS A 820 -34.17 -8.93 6.69
N VAL A 821 -35.41 -8.42 6.61
CA VAL A 821 -35.79 -7.20 7.34
C VAL A 821 -35.74 -7.43 8.85
N VAL A 822 -36.21 -8.59 9.30
CA VAL A 822 -36.13 -9.01 10.70
C VAL A 822 -34.70 -9.11 11.18
N ASP A 823 -33.82 -9.77 10.40
CA ASP A 823 -32.39 -9.88 10.72
C ASP A 823 -31.70 -8.52 10.81
N LEU A 824 -32.02 -7.61 9.90
CA LEU A 824 -31.49 -6.25 9.91
C LEU A 824 -31.88 -5.51 11.20
N ILE A 825 -33.16 -5.63 11.64
CA ILE A 825 -33.64 -4.99 12.87
C ILE A 825 -33.00 -5.65 14.10
N GLU A 826 -32.86 -6.97 14.13
CA GLU A 826 -32.20 -7.70 15.23
C GLU A 826 -30.75 -7.27 15.43
N ASN A 827 -30.07 -6.81 14.38
CA ASN A 827 -28.69 -6.36 14.39
C ASN A 827 -28.51 -4.84 14.66
N LEU A 828 -29.59 -4.09 14.88
CA LEU A 828 -29.49 -2.68 15.29
C LEU A 828 -28.89 -2.57 16.69
N ASN A 829 -27.89 -1.73 16.86
CA ASN A 829 -27.33 -1.39 18.17
C ASN A 829 -28.11 -0.21 18.77
N LEU A 830 -29.15 -0.50 19.53
CA LEU A 830 -29.93 0.47 20.31
C LEU A 830 -29.50 0.34 21.77
N TYR A 831 -29.26 1.47 22.43
CA TYR A 831 -28.89 1.50 23.85
C TYR A 831 -30.06 1.06 24.73
N SER A 832 -30.14 -0.22 25.08
CA SER A 832 -31.00 -0.73 26.15
C SER A 832 -30.49 -2.11 26.58
N ASP A 833 -30.32 -2.30 27.87
CA ASP A 833 -29.94 -3.56 28.53
C ASP A 833 -31.15 -4.45 28.86
N ASN A 834 -32.39 -4.04 28.50
CA ASN A 834 -33.60 -4.76 28.80
C ASN A 834 -33.96 -5.81 27.73
N ILE A 835 -34.63 -6.90 28.17
CA ILE A 835 -35.15 -7.96 27.27
C ILE A 835 -36.27 -7.42 26.37
N ASN A 836 -37.11 -6.52 26.91
CA ASN A 836 -38.22 -5.86 26.22
C ASN A 836 -37.75 -4.53 25.62
N THR A 837 -37.34 -4.54 24.38
CA THR A 837 -36.88 -3.35 23.64
C THR A 837 -37.80 -3.05 22.47
N TRP A 838 -37.74 -1.81 21.97
CA TRP A 838 -38.42 -1.43 20.73
C TRP A 838 -38.04 -2.38 19.58
N LYS A 839 -36.76 -2.73 19.47
CA LYS A 839 -36.22 -3.67 18.50
C LYS A 839 -36.94 -5.03 18.59
N THR A 840 -37.02 -5.61 19.76
CA THR A 840 -37.68 -6.90 19.99
C THR A 840 -39.19 -6.81 19.67
N GLY A 841 -39.85 -5.69 20.03
CA GLY A 841 -41.25 -5.43 19.73
C GLY A 841 -41.54 -5.35 18.23
N VAL A 842 -40.76 -4.57 17.48
CA VAL A 842 -40.92 -4.43 16.02
C VAL A 842 -40.59 -5.74 15.30
N THR A 843 -39.53 -6.44 15.74
CA THR A 843 -39.16 -7.75 15.19
C THR A 843 -40.31 -8.76 15.36
N ARG A 844 -40.87 -8.85 16.56
CA ARG A 844 -42.01 -9.72 16.83
C ARG A 844 -43.25 -9.33 16.00
N THR A 845 -43.46 -8.05 15.79
CA THR A 845 -44.56 -7.52 14.98
C THR A 845 -44.42 -7.98 13.52
N LEU A 846 -43.24 -7.89 12.93
CA LEU A 846 -42.97 -8.26 11.52
C LEU A 846 -42.90 -9.79 11.34
N LYS A 847 -42.42 -10.55 12.32
CA LYS A 847 -42.36 -12.02 12.26
C LYS A 847 -43.72 -12.68 12.04
N LYS A 848 -44.79 -12.06 12.52
CA LYS A 848 -46.18 -12.55 12.30
C LYS A 848 -46.58 -12.66 10.82
N PHE A 849 -45.96 -11.89 9.94
CA PHE A 849 -46.23 -11.86 8.51
C PHE A 849 -45.31 -12.73 7.69
N ILE A 850 -44.37 -13.47 8.33
CA ILE A 850 -43.53 -14.45 7.67
C ILE A 850 -44.35 -15.74 7.51
N PRO A 851 -44.55 -16.26 6.29
CA PRO A 851 -45.28 -17.49 6.06
C PRO A 851 -44.69 -18.68 6.83
N ASP A 852 -45.56 -19.49 7.43
CA ASP A 852 -45.14 -20.74 8.09
C ASP A 852 -44.43 -21.67 7.09
N GLY A 853 -43.38 -22.36 7.58
CA GLY A 853 -42.52 -23.20 6.74
C GLY A 853 -41.38 -22.46 6.03
N THR A 854 -41.28 -21.13 6.21
CA THR A 854 -40.13 -20.37 5.63
C THR A 854 -38.81 -20.81 6.28
N VAL A 855 -37.91 -21.39 5.49
CA VAL A 855 -36.56 -21.87 5.93
C VAL A 855 -35.59 -20.71 6.05
N THR A 856 -34.81 -20.66 7.13
CA THR A 856 -33.68 -19.72 7.27
C THR A 856 -32.39 -20.42 6.83
N LYS A 857 -31.78 -19.96 5.73
CA LYS A 857 -30.49 -20.53 5.24
C LYS A 857 -29.26 -19.99 5.98
N ASP A 858 -29.41 -18.88 6.68
CA ASP A 858 -28.28 -18.12 7.26
C ASP A 858 -28.12 -18.31 8.78
N LYS A 859 -28.99 -19.12 9.43
CA LYS A 859 -28.94 -19.34 10.89
C LYS A 859 -28.80 -20.84 11.20
N LYS A 860 -27.95 -21.16 12.19
CA LYS A 860 -27.80 -22.50 12.74
C LYS A 860 -28.61 -22.65 14.02
N CYS A 861 -29.17 -23.80 14.23
CA CYS A 861 -29.86 -24.11 15.49
C CYS A 861 -28.87 -24.00 16.67
N PRO A 862 -29.14 -23.16 17.70
CA PRO A 862 -28.20 -23.02 18.80
C PRO A 862 -28.12 -24.27 19.69
N SER A 863 -29.07 -25.20 19.54
CA SER A 863 -29.13 -26.43 20.34
C SER A 863 -28.46 -27.62 19.65
N CYS A 864 -28.63 -27.81 18.33
CA CYS A 864 -28.09 -28.97 17.60
C CYS A 864 -27.17 -28.64 16.44
N GLY A 865 -26.97 -27.34 16.13
CA GLY A 865 -26.08 -26.88 15.05
C GLY A 865 -26.63 -27.06 13.63
N ASP A 866 -27.82 -27.63 13.47
CA ASP A 866 -28.45 -27.84 12.16
C ASP A 866 -28.79 -26.50 11.50
N SER A 867 -28.40 -26.33 10.24
CA SER A 867 -28.62 -25.14 9.42
C SER A 867 -29.81 -25.28 8.44
N GLU A 868 -30.31 -26.48 8.21
CA GLU A 868 -31.39 -26.72 7.24
C GLU A 868 -32.74 -26.96 7.92
N GLY A 869 -32.75 -27.31 9.19
CA GLY A 869 -33.94 -27.62 9.95
C GLY A 869 -34.66 -26.45 10.62
N LEU A 870 -34.13 -25.20 10.52
CA LEU A 870 -34.74 -24.02 11.13
C LEU A 870 -35.83 -23.41 10.23
N VAL A 871 -37.06 -23.39 10.70
CA VAL A 871 -38.24 -22.86 9.98
C VAL A 871 -39.03 -21.89 10.84
N TYR A 872 -39.67 -20.91 10.19
CA TYR A 872 -40.65 -20.06 10.87
C TYR A 872 -42.02 -20.77 10.98
N GLU A 873 -42.60 -20.82 12.15
CA GLU A 873 -43.94 -21.30 12.43
C GLU A 873 -44.61 -20.39 13.48
N GLU A 874 -45.76 -19.84 13.18
CA GLU A 874 -46.52 -18.88 14.04
C GLU A 874 -45.64 -17.70 14.52
N GLY A 875 -44.69 -17.24 13.65
CA GLY A 875 -43.75 -16.16 13.98
C GLY A 875 -42.63 -16.56 14.93
N CYS A 876 -42.48 -17.85 15.27
CA CYS A 876 -41.39 -18.41 16.07
C CYS A 876 -40.41 -19.16 15.14
N LEU A 877 -39.12 -19.20 15.51
CA LEU A 877 -38.12 -19.96 14.79
C LEU A 877 -37.98 -21.33 15.45
N ASN A 878 -38.44 -22.39 14.76
CA ASN A 878 -38.46 -23.77 15.23
C ASN A 878 -37.44 -24.63 14.51
N CYS A 879 -36.70 -25.45 15.23
CA CYS A 879 -35.83 -26.46 14.64
C CYS A 879 -36.58 -27.77 14.46
N LYS A 880 -36.72 -28.23 13.20
CA LYS A 880 -37.39 -29.50 12.85
C LYS A 880 -36.53 -30.72 13.32
N SER A 881 -35.24 -30.57 13.45
CA SER A 881 -34.33 -31.66 13.81
C SER A 881 -34.29 -31.98 15.30
N CYS A 882 -34.36 -30.97 16.19
CA CYS A 882 -34.28 -31.17 17.63
C CYS A 882 -35.44 -30.60 18.45
N GLY A 883 -36.47 -29.98 17.81
CA GLY A 883 -37.59 -29.37 18.49
C GLY A 883 -37.27 -28.05 19.24
N HIS A 884 -36.06 -27.53 19.15
CA HIS A 884 -35.74 -26.24 19.79
C HIS A 884 -36.56 -25.14 19.16
N SER A 885 -37.24 -24.33 20.00
CA SER A 885 -38.04 -23.20 19.59
C SER A 885 -37.54 -21.91 20.21
N LYS A 886 -37.39 -20.87 19.41
CA LYS A 886 -37.06 -19.52 19.85
C LYS A 886 -38.11 -18.55 19.36
N CYS A 887 -39.02 -18.20 20.29
CA CYS A 887 -39.99 -17.16 20.11
C CYS A 887 -39.49 -15.91 20.84
N GLY A 888 -39.06 -14.88 20.12
CA GLY A 888 -38.64 -13.71 20.89
C GLY A 888 -38.19 -12.57 20.06
#